data_735e0a6a2e15c626c304d2e0cb6f16f9
#
_entry.id   735e0a6a2e15c626c304d2e0cb6f16f9
#
_cell.length_a   1.000
_cell.length_b   1.000
_cell.length_c   1.000
_cell.angle_alpha   90.00
_cell.angle_beta   90.00
_cell.angle_gamma   90.00
#
_symmetry.space_group_name_H-M   'P 1'
#
loop_
_entity.id
_entity.type
_entity.pdbx_description
1 polymer ?
#
loop_
_entity_poly.entity_id
_entity_poly.type
_entity_poly.pdbx_seq_one_letter_code
_entity_poly.pdbx_strand_id
1 'polypeptide(L)'
;NHDKPEVFGLITVKAGGKNDPADATGMAHYQEHMLFKGTTTLGTIDWEKEKPHIDRIFELYDQLGKTTNENERKEIQAKINEESIKANEYAIPNELSNLINEMGGTNLNAGTGPDYTVYYNTFPSNQILKWLDLYAHRFTEPVFRGFQAELEVVYEEKNLYNDQFQTKLFEEFQKHFFKNHPYGQQTLIGTIEDLKNPSLTKMYDFFKTYYVPNNMALILVGDFNSEEIIPIIEEKFGKWERGEVPEPKVWAESPFNGREFHEAKLTPIKMGILGFRAPSGKDDNYVKAEIMTNLLNNSYSTGLLDKLSDDGKLLGAYALNLPFQDHGAILVLYIPKLVGQKLEEAEKIILEEIEKIKKGEFDDETLESIKKNEYISFVSNMENNSNRALEYNNYFTSGRAISNLYKYPDIVKSLTKEDITNMASEIFGENYLSFNSKMGFPKKEKIEKPGFKPLSTNTNERSQYAQHLDKIESLEPTFNTIDFDKDIERISVSNGVELLKVENHINDIFTLMIEYKVGEAEIPLLSYAGQAVKYCGAGDLSLNDLKNEFAKIGTTFNSWSSRTSTYIDIKGDEENLDRTLELIGMLIDKPTLEQSKLKTIIDSELAVRKVERSEPDAVANALYNYGLYENKSSYIDRLSSKELKKLQATKVVDAFKKATTYNVQFRFTGKTSAKDVSDMIIKHIPMHEKPLIDKNELDKPRKSYSENTVFFVNKPKSRQSKMFFYFAGNSFSPEKAVEIEAYNEYIGGGFNGLILQEIREYRSLSYAAGGSFSLPKEVGKPYDFYGYVGTQSDKTLTAMEVFTSLIRDMPQKPERTDMIRNYLDLSSQTKRPGFRDLAYSVENWKLLGYKEDPMITKLEGYKNLTWETINNFYINEVKDKPMVYMIVGDKKQIDMKELAKYGKVVEIKEKKLYNK
;
A
#
# COMPACT_ATOMS: atom_id res chain seq x y z
N ASN A 1 -21.27 8.71 8.74
CA ASN A 1 -20.84 7.49 9.42
C ASN A 1 -20.26 7.86 10.79
N HIS A 2 -20.90 7.43 11.88
CA HIS A 2 -20.56 7.80 13.26
C HIS A 2 -19.89 6.66 14.04
N ASP A 3 -19.38 5.62 13.35
CA ASP A 3 -18.74 4.47 14.00
C ASP A 3 -17.41 4.84 14.66
N LYS A 4 -16.72 5.81 14.06
CA LYS A 4 -15.46 6.34 14.57
C LYS A 4 -15.46 7.85 14.49
N PRO A 5 -14.89 8.56 15.47
CA PRO A 5 -14.79 10.02 15.45
C PRO A 5 -13.69 10.49 14.47
N GLU A 6 -13.80 10.09 13.22
CA GLU A 6 -12.84 10.42 12.17
C GLU A 6 -13.53 10.88 10.89
N VAL A 7 -12.84 11.70 10.14
CA VAL A 7 -13.22 12.12 8.79
C VAL A 7 -12.06 11.84 7.84
N PHE A 8 -12.37 11.23 6.70
CA PHE A 8 -11.47 11.17 5.55
C PHE A 8 -11.82 12.34 4.62
N GLY A 9 -10.87 13.27 4.48
CA GLY A 9 -11.00 14.43 3.62
C GLY A 9 -10.12 14.30 2.39
N LEU A 10 -10.70 14.58 1.21
CA LEU A 10 -10.03 14.48 -0.08
C LEU A 10 -10.41 15.68 -0.95
N ILE A 11 -9.40 16.29 -1.60
CA ILE A 11 -9.61 17.20 -2.73
C ILE A 11 -9.03 16.56 -3.98
N THR A 12 -9.82 16.52 -5.04
CA THR A 12 -9.41 16.01 -6.35
C THR A 12 -9.52 17.07 -7.43
N VAL A 13 -8.63 16.97 -8.41
CA VAL A 13 -8.57 17.80 -9.59
C VAL A 13 -8.69 16.92 -10.82
N LYS A 14 -9.54 17.28 -11.81
CA LYS A 14 -9.66 16.57 -13.09
C LYS A 14 -8.50 16.91 -14.02
N ALA A 15 -7.28 16.71 -13.54
CA ALA A 15 -6.07 16.87 -14.32
C ALA A 15 -5.01 15.90 -13.78
N GLY A 16 -4.40 15.15 -14.65
CA GLY A 16 -3.35 14.17 -14.36
C GLY A 16 -2.34 14.09 -15.49
N GLY A 17 -1.60 13.00 -15.55
CA GLY A 17 -0.51 12.84 -16.51
C GLY A 17 -0.88 13.02 -17.98
N LYS A 18 -2.14 12.76 -18.39
CA LYS A 18 -2.58 13.01 -19.75
C LYS A 18 -2.64 14.51 -20.13
N ASN A 19 -2.73 15.38 -19.13
CA ASN A 19 -2.80 16.83 -19.29
C ASN A 19 -1.41 17.49 -19.36
N ASP A 20 -0.35 16.73 -19.12
CA ASP A 20 1.01 17.22 -19.22
C ASP A 20 1.30 17.73 -20.64
N PRO A 21 2.01 18.85 -20.80
CA PRO A 21 2.53 19.23 -22.10
C PRO A 21 3.46 18.13 -22.65
N ALA A 22 3.40 17.85 -23.94
CA ALA A 22 4.17 16.78 -24.57
C ALA A 22 5.70 16.97 -24.44
N ASP A 23 6.16 18.20 -24.18
CA ASP A 23 7.55 18.59 -23.96
C ASP A 23 7.87 18.87 -22.47
N ALA A 24 7.02 18.38 -21.55
CA ALA A 24 7.21 18.51 -20.10
C ALA A 24 6.41 17.42 -19.37
N THR A 25 6.64 16.15 -19.72
CA THR A 25 5.96 15.01 -19.10
C THR A 25 6.37 14.84 -17.62
N GLY A 26 5.47 14.35 -16.81
CA GLY A 26 5.65 14.25 -15.35
C GLY A 26 5.33 15.54 -14.59
N MET A 27 4.79 16.53 -15.26
CA MET A 27 4.49 17.84 -14.66
C MET A 27 3.38 17.76 -13.62
N ALA A 28 2.29 17.06 -13.91
CA ALA A 28 1.19 16.87 -12.94
C ALA A 28 1.66 16.19 -11.66
N HIS A 29 2.51 15.16 -11.78
CA HIS A 29 3.09 14.45 -10.65
C HIS A 29 4.06 15.35 -9.87
N TYR A 30 4.95 16.06 -10.54
CA TYR A 30 5.87 16.96 -9.86
C TYR A 30 5.14 18.12 -9.18
N GLN A 31 4.07 18.64 -9.78
CA GLN A 31 3.23 19.66 -9.15
C GLN A 31 2.52 19.14 -7.91
N GLU A 32 2.10 17.89 -7.89
CA GLU A 32 1.57 17.24 -6.69
C GLU A 32 2.53 17.39 -5.52
N HIS A 33 3.82 17.10 -5.70
CA HIS A 33 4.86 17.29 -4.70
C HIS A 33 4.99 18.75 -4.27
N MET A 34 4.96 19.67 -5.22
CA MET A 34 5.17 21.09 -4.94
C MET A 34 4.02 21.75 -4.16
N LEU A 35 2.80 21.19 -4.22
CA LEU A 35 1.65 21.69 -3.46
C LEU A 35 1.66 21.31 -1.96
N PHE A 36 2.73 20.67 -1.48
CA PHE A 36 3.04 20.53 -0.05
C PHE A 36 3.95 21.64 0.50
N LYS A 37 4.47 22.53 -0.36
CA LYS A 37 5.49 23.51 0.02
C LYS A 37 4.91 24.84 0.53
N GLY A 38 3.58 24.97 0.59
CA GLY A 38 2.86 26.10 1.17
C GLY A 38 2.49 27.19 0.17
N THR A 39 2.14 28.35 0.68
CA THR A 39 1.60 29.50 -0.06
C THR A 39 2.40 30.78 0.24
N THR A 40 1.91 31.93 -0.21
CA THR A 40 2.52 33.25 0.13
C THR A 40 2.43 33.59 1.62
N THR A 41 1.58 32.91 2.40
CA THR A 41 1.41 33.15 3.85
C THR A 41 1.60 31.90 4.71
N LEU A 42 1.67 30.72 4.10
CA LEU A 42 1.96 29.42 4.72
C LEU A 42 3.34 28.94 4.28
N GLY A 43 4.19 28.51 5.19
CA GLY A 43 5.52 28.00 4.89
C GLY A 43 6.59 29.09 4.70
N THR A 44 6.34 30.30 5.17
CA THR A 44 7.28 31.43 5.13
C THR A 44 7.17 32.30 6.38
N ILE A 45 8.30 32.84 6.81
CA ILE A 45 8.33 33.86 7.89
C ILE A 45 8.19 35.30 7.34
N ASP A 46 8.59 35.52 6.07
CA ASP A 46 8.57 36.86 5.45
C ASP A 46 8.53 36.71 3.91
N TRP A 47 7.33 36.69 3.34
CA TRP A 47 7.14 36.54 1.91
C TRP A 47 7.75 37.69 1.08
N GLU A 48 7.70 38.93 1.57
CA GLU A 48 8.22 40.05 0.83
C GLU A 48 9.75 39.97 0.63
N LYS A 49 10.45 39.35 1.58
CA LYS A 49 11.89 39.09 1.46
C LYS A 49 12.20 37.81 0.69
N GLU A 50 11.35 36.80 0.80
CA GLU A 50 11.51 35.52 0.07
C GLU A 50 11.27 35.67 -1.44
N LYS A 51 10.23 36.44 -1.81
CA LYS A 51 9.74 36.58 -3.18
C LYS A 51 10.80 36.92 -4.21
N PRO A 52 11.71 37.92 -4.00
CA PRO A 52 12.74 38.23 -4.99
C PRO A 52 13.65 37.03 -5.35
N HIS A 53 13.94 36.16 -4.40
CA HIS A 53 14.75 34.95 -4.62
C HIS A 53 13.97 33.90 -5.37
N ILE A 54 12.68 33.70 -5.06
CA ILE A 54 11.79 32.82 -5.81
C ILE A 54 11.66 33.30 -7.27
N ASP A 55 11.40 34.59 -7.50
CA ASP A 55 11.32 35.16 -8.85
C ASP A 55 12.64 34.93 -9.63
N ARG A 56 13.79 35.09 -8.97
CA ARG A 56 15.09 34.84 -9.59
C ARG A 56 15.32 33.39 -9.93
N ILE A 57 14.86 32.45 -9.11
CA ILE A 57 14.90 31.00 -9.38
C ILE A 57 14.09 30.69 -10.64
N PHE A 58 12.91 31.30 -10.79
CA PHE A 58 12.09 31.18 -12.01
C PHE A 58 12.85 31.59 -13.28
N GLU A 59 13.44 32.79 -13.27
CA GLU A 59 14.23 33.30 -14.40
C GLU A 59 15.38 32.36 -14.77
N LEU A 60 16.05 31.82 -13.76
CA LEU A 60 17.18 30.90 -13.95
C LEU A 60 16.74 29.57 -14.53
N TYR A 61 15.58 29.02 -14.14
CA TYR A 61 15.03 27.80 -14.76
C TYR A 61 14.61 28.06 -16.21
N ASP A 62 14.04 29.21 -16.53
CA ASP A 62 13.73 29.57 -17.92
C ASP A 62 15.00 29.72 -18.79
N GLN A 63 16.10 30.22 -18.20
CA GLN A 63 17.42 30.23 -18.85
C GLN A 63 17.99 28.84 -19.03
N LEU A 64 17.90 28.00 -17.99
CA LEU A 64 18.37 26.60 -18.01
C LEU A 64 17.70 25.80 -19.13
N GLY A 65 16.36 25.93 -19.28
CA GLY A 65 15.58 25.28 -20.33
C GLY A 65 15.97 25.68 -21.76
N LYS A 66 16.52 26.88 -21.96
CA LYS A 66 16.98 27.38 -23.25
C LYS A 66 18.46 27.10 -23.53
N THR A 67 19.21 26.61 -22.54
CA THR A 67 20.67 26.44 -22.59
C THR A 67 21.01 24.98 -22.89
N THR A 68 21.75 24.70 -23.95
CA THR A 68 22.22 23.35 -24.34
C THR A 68 23.66 23.08 -23.99
N ASN A 69 24.46 24.10 -23.70
CA ASN A 69 25.86 23.95 -23.32
C ASN A 69 25.99 23.44 -21.87
N GLU A 70 26.59 22.29 -21.69
CA GLU A 70 26.71 21.62 -20.37
C GLU A 70 27.46 22.45 -19.30
N ASN A 71 28.45 23.23 -19.68
CA ASN A 71 29.16 24.08 -18.73
C ASN A 71 28.31 25.26 -18.27
N GLU A 72 27.62 25.92 -19.21
CA GLU A 72 26.68 27.00 -18.90
C GLU A 72 25.52 26.49 -18.06
N ARG A 73 25.00 25.29 -18.35
CA ARG A 73 23.96 24.63 -17.53
C ARG A 73 24.42 24.46 -16.09
N LYS A 74 25.64 23.98 -15.86
CA LYS A 74 26.20 23.82 -14.51
C LYS A 74 26.34 25.15 -13.77
N GLU A 75 26.73 26.22 -14.48
CA GLU A 75 26.80 27.56 -13.90
C GLU A 75 25.41 28.10 -13.49
N ILE A 76 24.40 27.88 -14.34
CA ILE A 76 23.02 28.25 -14.03
C ILE A 76 22.50 27.44 -12.84
N GLN A 77 22.73 26.13 -12.81
CA GLN A 77 22.37 25.27 -11.68
C GLN A 77 23.03 25.69 -10.37
N ALA A 78 24.29 26.13 -10.41
CA ALA A 78 24.96 26.67 -9.23
C ALA A 78 24.30 27.96 -8.72
N LYS A 79 23.87 28.85 -9.63
CA LYS A 79 23.11 30.07 -9.27
C LYS A 79 21.73 29.75 -8.72
N ILE A 80 21.03 28.75 -9.30
CA ILE A 80 19.74 28.26 -8.75
C ILE A 80 19.94 27.78 -7.31
N ASN A 81 20.97 27.00 -7.04
CA ASN A 81 21.26 26.53 -5.70
C ASN A 81 21.61 27.69 -4.72
N GLU A 82 22.37 28.69 -5.17
CA GLU A 82 22.67 29.88 -4.36
C GLU A 82 21.39 30.64 -3.99
N GLU A 83 20.51 30.93 -4.95
CA GLU A 83 19.24 31.62 -4.71
C GLU A 83 18.28 30.77 -3.87
N SER A 84 18.27 29.45 -4.05
CA SER A 84 17.49 28.54 -3.21
C SER A 84 17.91 28.56 -1.75
N ILE A 85 19.21 28.68 -1.47
CA ILE A 85 19.72 28.84 -0.09
C ILE A 85 19.24 30.14 0.52
N LYS A 86 19.27 31.25 -0.23
CA LYS A 86 18.79 32.58 0.23
C LYS A 86 17.27 32.57 0.48
N ALA A 87 16.49 31.99 -0.44
CA ALA A 87 15.05 31.82 -0.27
C ALA A 87 14.72 31.00 0.98
N ASN A 88 15.50 29.95 1.22
CA ASN A 88 15.28 29.05 2.35
C ASN A 88 15.56 29.71 3.73
N GLU A 89 16.26 30.84 3.78
CA GLU A 89 16.40 31.64 5.02
C GLU A 89 15.04 32.14 5.55
N TYR A 90 14.05 32.29 4.66
CA TYR A 90 12.69 32.73 4.97
C TYR A 90 11.68 31.59 4.99
N ALA A 91 12.01 30.41 4.46
CA ALA A 91 11.10 29.28 4.37
C ALA A 91 10.95 28.54 5.72
N ILE A 92 9.73 28.06 6.00
CA ILE A 92 9.43 27.10 7.07
C ILE A 92 9.12 25.75 6.41
N PRO A 93 10.08 24.83 6.37
CA PRO A 93 9.90 23.55 5.69
C PRO A 93 8.80 22.70 6.32
N ASN A 94 8.00 22.03 5.48
CA ASN A 94 6.98 21.05 5.86
C ASN A 94 5.89 21.61 6.80
N GLU A 95 5.68 22.91 6.87
CA GLU A 95 4.72 23.51 7.79
C GLU A 95 3.29 23.01 7.55
N LEU A 96 2.88 22.79 6.28
CA LEU A 96 1.59 22.17 5.95
C LEU A 96 1.42 20.80 6.63
N SER A 97 2.43 19.95 6.53
CA SER A 97 2.42 18.63 7.16
C SER A 97 2.44 18.72 8.68
N ASN A 98 3.19 19.67 9.23
CA ASN A 98 3.21 19.94 10.67
C ASN A 98 1.81 20.32 11.19
N LEU A 99 1.13 21.24 10.51
CA LEU A 99 -0.22 21.67 10.88
C LEU A 99 -1.25 20.53 10.80
N ILE A 100 -1.15 19.66 9.80
CA ILE A 100 -2.00 18.47 9.72
C ILE A 100 -1.74 17.51 10.87
N ASN A 101 -0.48 17.29 11.25
CA ASN A 101 -0.15 16.47 12.42
C ASN A 101 -0.63 17.13 13.73
N GLU A 102 -0.45 18.42 13.89
CA GLU A 102 -0.94 19.15 15.08
C GLU A 102 -2.45 19.01 15.28
N MET A 103 -3.21 18.82 14.20
CA MET A 103 -4.64 18.47 14.21
C MET A 103 -4.91 16.96 14.43
N GLY A 104 -3.88 16.15 14.70
CA GLY A 104 -4.04 14.69 14.81
C GLY A 104 -4.29 13.99 13.46
N GLY A 105 -3.99 14.65 12.35
CA GLY A 105 -4.15 14.09 11.01
C GLY A 105 -3.20 12.92 10.77
N THR A 106 -3.72 11.86 10.17
CA THR A 106 -2.99 10.63 9.81
C THR A 106 -3.16 10.34 8.31
N ASN A 107 -2.35 9.44 7.77
CA ASN A 107 -2.44 9.01 6.37
C ASN A 107 -2.37 10.18 5.36
N LEU A 108 -1.64 11.25 5.71
CA LEU A 108 -1.42 12.36 4.79
C LEU A 108 -0.69 11.86 3.55
N ASN A 109 -1.32 12.02 2.40
CA ASN A 109 -0.76 11.61 1.13
C ASN A 109 -1.39 12.38 -0.04
N ALA A 110 -0.85 12.16 -1.22
CA ALA A 110 -1.42 12.60 -2.48
C ALA A 110 -1.13 11.53 -3.54
N GLY A 111 -1.73 11.67 -4.71
CA GLY A 111 -1.47 10.76 -5.81
C GLY A 111 -1.92 11.33 -7.13
N THR A 112 -1.10 11.12 -8.15
CA THR A 112 -1.38 11.53 -9.53
C THR A 112 -1.66 10.29 -10.37
N GLY A 113 -2.84 10.26 -10.96
CA GLY A 113 -3.22 9.27 -11.97
C GLY A 113 -3.12 9.84 -13.38
N PRO A 114 -3.45 9.03 -14.40
CA PRO A 114 -3.52 9.54 -15.77
C PRO A 114 -4.54 10.67 -15.95
N ASP A 115 -5.66 10.63 -15.22
CA ASP A 115 -6.83 11.50 -15.40
C ASP A 115 -7.07 12.50 -14.27
N TYR A 116 -6.37 12.37 -13.15
CA TYR A 116 -6.63 13.16 -11.95
C TYR A 116 -5.41 13.29 -11.05
N THR A 117 -5.48 14.26 -10.15
CA THR A 117 -4.58 14.41 -8.99
C THR A 117 -5.43 14.56 -7.73
N VAL A 118 -5.07 13.83 -6.65
CA VAL A 118 -5.79 13.83 -5.37
C VAL A 118 -4.87 14.17 -4.21
N TYR A 119 -5.42 14.84 -3.18
CA TYR A 119 -4.77 15.20 -1.94
C TYR A 119 -5.68 14.83 -0.79
N TYR A 120 -5.22 14.04 0.17
CA TYR A 120 -6.08 13.51 1.20
C TYR A 120 -5.36 13.21 2.51
N ASN A 121 -6.12 13.15 3.58
CA ASN A 121 -5.73 12.56 4.84
C ASN A 121 -6.95 12.20 5.69
N THR A 122 -6.73 11.38 6.73
CA THR A 122 -7.70 11.14 7.80
C THR A 122 -7.40 12.11 8.96
N PHE A 123 -8.44 12.60 9.63
CA PHE A 123 -8.30 13.48 10.78
C PHE A 123 -9.46 13.28 11.77
N PRO A 124 -9.29 13.63 13.08
CA PRO A 124 -10.35 13.58 14.07
C PRO A 124 -11.51 14.50 13.70
N SER A 125 -12.75 14.05 13.86
CA SER A 125 -13.96 14.80 13.47
C SER A 125 -14.07 16.18 14.12
N ASN A 126 -13.55 16.34 15.33
CA ASN A 126 -13.51 17.63 16.03
C ASN A 126 -12.54 18.67 15.41
N GLN A 127 -11.72 18.27 14.45
CA GLN A 127 -10.78 19.17 13.75
C GLN A 127 -11.30 19.62 12.38
N ILE A 128 -12.53 19.30 12.03
CA ILE A 128 -13.07 19.54 10.68
C ILE A 128 -13.03 21.03 10.27
N LEU A 129 -13.21 21.95 11.22
CA LEU A 129 -13.17 23.40 10.96
C LEU A 129 -11.77 23.87 10.53
N LYS A 130 -10.75 23.41 11.24
CA LYS A 130 -9.34 23.70 10.92
C LYS A 130 -8.93 23.03 9.60
N TRP A 131 -9.37 21.80 9.38
CA TRP A 131 -9.07 21.09 8.15
C TRP A 131 -9.65 21.79 6.92
N LEU A 132 -10.91 22.23 6.99
CA LEU A 132 -11.57 22.97 5.90
C LEU A 132 -10.87 24.29 5.60
N ASP A 133 -10.47 25.01 6.63
CA ASP A 133 -9.71 26.26 6.48
C ASP A 133 -8.36 26.03 5.80
N LEU A 134 -7.59 25.05 6.30
CA LEU A 134 -6.28 24.70 5.75
C LEU A 134 -6.35 24.21 4.30
N TYR A 135 -7.32 23.33 3.98
CA TYR A 135 -7.46 22.82 2.63
C TYR A 135 -8.05 23.85 1.66
N ALA A 136 -8.85 24.78 2.13
CA ALA A 136 -9.26 25.92 1.31
C ALA A 136 -8.06 26.85 1.02
N HIS A 137 -7.17 27.03 1.99
CA HIS A 137 -6.01 27.93 1.84
C HIS A 137 -4.89 27.34 0.97
N ARG A 138 -4.57 26.03 1.11
CA ARG A 138 -3.40 25.41 0.46
C ARG A 138 -3.39 25.48 -1.08
N PHE A 139 -4.55 25.68 -1.70
CA PHE A 139 -4.71 25.79 -3.16
C PHE A 139 -4.89 27.25 -3.63
N THR A 140 -4.76 28.22 -2.72
CA THR A 140 -4.67 29.64 -3.08
C THR A 140 -3.20 30.02 -3.17
N GLU A 141 -2.78 30.76 -4.15
CA GLU A 141 -1.42 31.33 -4.30
C GLU A 141 -0.24 30.40 -3.84
N PRO A 142 -0.14 29.16 -4.36
CA PRO A 142 0.92 28.24 -3.97
C PRO A 142 2.29 28.79 -4.36
N VAL A 143 3.30 28.52 -3.52
CA VAL A 143 4.70 28.86 -3.78
C VAL A 143 5.53 27.60 -3.88
N PHE A 144 6.23 27.41 -5.00
CA PHE A 144 7.03 26.22 -5.27
C PHE A 144 8.42 26.32 -4.64
N ARG A 145 8.46 26.31 -3.29
CA ARG A 145 9.70 26.39 -2.49
C ARG A 145 10.51 25.11 -2.61
N GLY A 146 11.83 25.23 -2.54
CA GLY A 146 12.69 24.06 -2.55
C GLY A 146 12.62 23.24 -3.83
N PHE A 147 12.24 23.85 -4.95
CA PHE A 147 12.00 23.18 -6.22
C PHE A 147 13.14 22.26 -6.64
N GLN A 148 14.42 22.72 -6.56
CA GLN A 148 15.56 21.87 -6.92
C GLN A 148 15.71 20.65 -5.98
N ALA A 149 15.50 20.86 -4.68
CA ALA A 149 15.59 19.77 -3.71
C ALA A 149 14.53 18.70 -3.97
N GLU A 150 13.29 19.12 -4.26
CA GLU A 150 12.20 18.21 -4.57
C GLU A 150 12.40 17.49 -5.92
N LEU A 151 12.97 18.17 -6.91
CA LEU A 151 13.34 17.53 -8.18
C LEU A 151 14.31 16.36 -7.96
N GLU A 152 15.25 16.48 -7.05
CA GLU A 152 16.17 15.38 -6.73
C GLU A 152 15.49 14.24 -5.98
N VAL A 153 14.41 14.52 -5.23
CA VAL A 153 13.54 13.48 -4.64
C VAL A 153 12.81 12.72 -5.75
N VAL A 154 12.23 13.43 -6.75
CA VAL A 154 11.58 12.80 -7.91
C VAL A 154 12.57 11.97 -8.73
N TYR A 155 13.85 12.37 -8.82
CA TYR A 155 14.89 11.54 -9.43
C TYR A 155 15.11 10.22 -8.67
N GLU A 156 15.08 10.25 -7.32
CA GLU A 156 15.19 9.01 -6.54
C GLU A 156 13.98 8.10 -6.73
N GLU A 157 12.79 8.69 -6.84
CA GLU A 157 11.58 7.94 -7.13
C GLU A 157 11.64 7.30 -8.53
N LYS A 158 12.10 8.03 -9.54
CA LYS A 158 12.33 7.47 -10.88
C LYS A 158 13.38 6.34 -10.86
N ASN A 159 14.43 6.46 -10.05
CA ASN A 159 15.41 5.40 -9.86
C ASN A 159 14.79 4.15 -9.22
N LEU A 160 13.90 4.32 -8.24
CA LEU A 160 13.14 3.23 -7.64
C LEU A 160 12.31 2.49 -8.69
N TYR A 161 11.55 3.20 -9.51
CA TYR A 161 10.75 2.62 -10.59
C TYR A 161 11.59 1.94 -11.67
N ASN A 162 12.77 2.51 -12.00
CA ASN A 162 13.70 1.89 -12.94
C ASN A 162 14.32 0.58 -12.43
N ASP A 163 14.33 0.33 -11.12
CA ASP A 163 14.78 -0.93 -10.55
C ASP A 163 13.67 -2.02 -10.55
N GLN A 164 12.40 -1.66 -10.75
CA GLN A 164 11.25 -2.57 -10.80
C GLN A 164 10.94 -3.00 -12.25
N PHE A 165 10.94 -4.29 -12.52
CA PHE A 165 10.65 -4.79 -13.87
C PHE A 165 9.18 -4.61 -14.27
N GLN A 166 8.26 -4.63 -13.31
CA GLN A 166 6.83 -4.45 -13.53
C GLN A 166 6.52 -3.10 -14.18
N THR A 167 7.11 -2.03 -13.67
CA THR A 167 6.94 -0.68 -14.23
C THR A 167 7.35 -0.65 -15.70
N LYS A 168 8.53 -1.21 -16.01
CA LYS A 168 9.01 -1.23 -17.39
C LYS A 168 8.18 -2.12 -18.32
N LEU A 169 7.64 -3.21 -17.80
CA LEU A 169 6.72 -4.09 -18.55
C LEU A 169 5.46 -3.32 -18.94
N PHE A 170 4.84 -2.62 -17.98
CA PHE A 170 3.61 -1.87 -18.23
C PHE A 170 3.85 -0.61 -19.08
N GLU A 171 4.91 0.16 -18.84
CA GLU A 171 5.27 1.31 -19.69
C GLU A 171 5.42 0.88 -21.16
N GLU A 172 6.16 -0.21 -21.42
CA GLU A 172 6.37 -0.68 -22.79
C GLU A 172 5.10 -1.25 -23.41
N PHE A 173 4.28 -1.98 -22.64
CA PHE A 173 2.97 -2.43 -23.10
C PHE A 173 2.06 -1.24 -23.46
N GLN A 174 1.90 -0.26 -22.57
CA GLN A 174 1.03 0.89 -22.77
C GLN A 174 1.43 1.71 -24.02
N LYS A 175 2.73 1.85 -24.27
CA LYS A 175 3.26 2.53 -25.43
C LYS A 175 2.78 1.91 -26.74
N HIS A 176 2.67 0.60 -26.81
CA HIS A 176 2.17 -0.11 -27.99
C HIS A 176 0.65 -0.23 -28.02
N PHE A 177 0.02 -0.20 -26.85
CA PHE A 177 -1.43 -0.29 -26.72
C PHE A 177 -2.10 1.07 -27.02
N PHE A 178 -1.70 2.14 -26.35
CA PHE A 178 -2.20 3.51 -26.59
C PHE A 178 -1.24 4.23 -27.54
N LYS A 179 -1.41 4.00 -28.86
CA LYS A 179 -0.48 4.45 -29.90
C LYS A 179 -0.41 5.96 -30.05
N ASN A 180 -1.51 6.67 -29.82
CA ASN A 180 -1.65 8.10 -30.03
C ASN A 180 -2.02 8.86 -28.75
N HIS A 181 -2.55 8.17 -27.75
CA HIS A 181 -3.02 8.77 -26.51
C HIS A 181 -1.88 8.94 -25.48
N PRO A 182 -1.88 10.03 -24.70
CA PRO A 182 -0.93 10.22 -23.59
C PRO A 182 -0.81 9.04 -22.62
N TYR A 183 -1.86 8.23 -22.41
CA TYR A 183 -1.80 7.03 -21.56
C TYR A 183 -0.67 6.07 -21.93
N GLY A 184 -0.25 6.05 -23.19
CA GLY A 184 0.86 5.22 -23.66
C GLY A 184 2.08 6.02 -24.12
N GLN A 185 1.90 7.29 -24.47
CA GLN A 185 2.97 8.10 -25.06
C GLN A 185 3.68 9.01 -24.06
N GLN A 186 3.11 9.15 -22.84
CA GLN A 186 3.69 9.93 -21.74
C GLN A 186 3.85 9.04 -20.51
N THR A 187 4.95 9.21 -19.78
CA THR A 187 5.14 8.53 -18.50
C THR A 187 4.69 9.43 -17.37
N LEU A 188 3.95 8.90 -16.41
CA LEU A 188 3.37 9.66 -15.30
C LEU A 188 4.42 10.42 -14.47
N ILE A 189 5.59 9.81 -14.27
CA ILE A 189 6.71 10.43 -13.54
C ILE A 189 7.61 11.29 -14.45
N GLY A 190 7.33 11.35 -15.73
CA GLY A 190 8.11 12.06 -16.73
C GLY A 190 9.30 11.27 -17.29
N THR A 191 9.79 11.72 -18.45
CA THR A 191 11.04 11.21 -19.02
C THR A 191 12.25 11.78 -18.28
N ILE A 192 13.42 11.14 -18.41
CA ILE A 192 14.67 11.68 -17.85
C ILE A 192 15.00 13.05 -18.46
N GLU A 193 14.71 13.22 -19.74
CA GLU A 193 14.98 14.47 -20.45
C GLU A 193 14.10 15.62 -19.93
N ASP A 194 12.80 15.37 -19.76
CA ASP A 194 11.88 16.37 -19.22
C ASP A 194 12.22 16.74 -17.78
N LEU A 195 12.55 15.74 -16.95
CA LEU A 195 12.99 15.96 -15.56
C LEU A 195 14.28 16.77 -15.46
N LYS A 196 15.19 16.68 -16.47
CA LYS A 196 16.39 17.52 -16.51
C LYS A 196 16.11 18.97 -16.96
N ASN A 197 14.95 19.22 -17.57
CA ASN A 197 14.53 20.51 -18.10
C ASN A 197 13.19 20.96 -17.52
N PRO A 198 12.99 20.97 -16.20
CA PRO A 198 11.73 21.37 -15.63
C PRO A 198 11.45 22.84 -15.87
N SER A 199 10.18 23.20 -16.09
CA SER A 199 9.73 24.59 -16.28
C SER A 199 8.77 24.99 -15.19
N LEU A 200 9.19 25.90 -14.32
CA LEU A 200 8.34 26.50 -13.30
C LEU A 200 7.18 27.30 -13.93
N THR A 201 7.45 28.02 -15.01
CA THR A 201 6.42 28.80 -15.74
C THR A 201 5.30 27.87 -16.22
N LYS A 202 5.62 26.78 -16.90
CA LYS A 202 4.61 25.79 -17.34
C LYS A 202 3.85 25.16 -16.16
N MET A 203 4.52 24.94 -15.04
CA MET A 203 3.90 24.37 -13.84
C MET A 203 2.88 25.34 -13.21
N TYR A 204 3.18 26.63 -13.15
CA TYR A 204 2.19 27.64 -12.72
C TYR A 204 1.04 27.79 -13.72
N ASP A 205 1.31 27.73 -15.01
CA ASP A 205 0.27 27.74 -16.05
C ASP A 205 -0.64 26.52 -15.91
N PHE A 206 -0.07 25.34 -15.64
CA PHE A 206 -0.83 24.13 -15.37
C PHE A 206 -1.72 24.29 -14.14
N PHE A 207 -1.16 24.84 -13.05
CA PHE A 207 -1.91 25.12 -11.82
C PHE A 207 -3.09 26.06 -12.11
N LYS A 208 -2.84 27.24 -12.70
CA LYS A 208 -3.88 28.23 -13.03
C LYS A 208 -4.96 27.71 -13.94
N THR A 209 -4.61 26.78 -14.84
CA THR A 209 -5.53 26.20 -15.82
C THR A 209 -6.45 25.17 -15.19
N TYR A 210 -5.92 24.27 -14.34
CA TYR A 210 -6.65 23.10 -13.91
C TYR A 210 -7.11 23.12 -12.45
N TYR A 211 -6.44 23.88 -11.56
CA TYR A 211 -6.78 23.95 -10.14
C TYR A 211 -7.80 25.06 -9.88
N VAL A 212 -8.93 24.95 -10.52
CA VAL A 212 -10.05 25.90 -10.43
C VAL A 212 -11.33 25.16 -9.95
N PRO A 213 -12.22 25.82 -9.18
CA PRO A 213 -13.32 25.14 -8.48
C PRO A 213 -14.26 24.36 -9.41
N ASN A 214 -14.45 24.81 -10.65
CA ASN A 214 -15.25 24.08 -11.63
C ASN A 214 -14.56 22.84 -12.24
N ASN A 215 -13.30 22.56 -11.86
CA ASN A 215 -12.55 21.37 -12.24
C ASN A 215 -12.13 20.53 -11.05
N MET A 216 -12.58 20.88 -9.84
CA MET A 216 -12.20 20.23 -8.57
C MET A 216 -13.41 19.73 -7.82
N ALA A 217 -13.20 18.80 -6.90
CA ALA A 217 -14.20 18.38 -5.92
C ALA A 217 -13.57 18.25 -4.52
N LEU A 218 -14.34 18.68 -3.53
CA LEU A 218 -14.12 18.38 -2.14
C LEU A 218 -14.99 17.17 -1.77
N ILE A 219 -14.39 16.15 -1.20
CA ILE A 219 -15.03 14.92 -0.77
C ILE A 219 -14.72 14.70 0.71
N LEU A 220 -15.76 14.64 1.53
CA LEU A 220 -15.66 14.38 2.97
C LEU A 220 -16.50 13.14 3.29
N VAL A 221 -15.92 12.19 3.98
CA VAL A 221 -16.58 10.96 4.43
C VAL A 221 -16.19 10.67 5.88
N GLY A 222 -17.17 10.58 6.78
CA GLY A 222 -16.88 10.29 8.17
C GLY A 222 -17.92 10.84 9.14
N ASP A 223 -17.46 11.17 10.34
CA ASP A 223 -18.28 11.59 11.47
C ASP A 223 -18.46 13.12 11.49
N PHE A 224 -19.52 13.60 10.83
CA PHE A 224 -19.94 15.01 10.86
C PHE A 224 -21.41 15.14 10.45
N ASN A 225 -22.02 16.27 10.81
CA ASN A 225 -23.35 16.66 10.34
C ASN A 225 -23.24 17.50 9.06
N SER A 226 -23.75 16.98 7.96
CA SER A 226 -23.67 17.64 6.65
C SER A 226 -24.38 19.00 6.63
N GLU A 227 -25.50 19.15 7.32
CA GLU A 227 -26.27 20.41 7.35
C GLU A 227 -25.51 21.54 8.05
N GLU A 228 -24.67 21.20 9.04
CA GLU A 228 -23.83 22.15 9.77
C GLU A 228 -22.56 22.51 9.00
N ILE A 229 -21.99 21.55 8.26
CA ILE A 229 -20.71 21.73 7.58
C ILE A 229 -20.85 22.41 6.20
N ILE A 230 -21.97 22.21 5.47
CA ILE A 230 -22.18 22.82 4.16
C ILE A 230 -22.05 24.36 4.18
N PRO A 231 -22.64 25.10 5.14
CA PRO A 231 -22.46 26.55 5.21
C PRO A 231 -21.00 26.97 5.45
N ILE A 232 -20.23 26.18 6.18
CA ILE A 232 -18.82 26.44 6.44
C ILE A 232 -17.99 26.20 5.17
N ILE A 233 -18.30 25.13 4.42
CA ILE A 233 -17.69 24.88 3.12
C ILE A 233 -17.97 26.05 2.17
N GLU A 234 -19.21 26.55 2.13
CA GLU A 234 -19.57 27.72 1.33
C GLU A 234 -18.76 28.96 1.72
N GLU A 235 -18.58 29.20 3.02
CA GLU A 235 -17.78 30.33 3.52
C GLU A 235 -16.31 30.22 3.09
N LYS A 236 -15.71 29.02 3.18
CA LYS A 236 -14.26 28.82 2.95
C LYS A 236 -13.94 28.70 1.46
N PHE A 237 -14.69 27.91 0.72
CA PHE A 237 -14.41 27.58 -0.69
C PHE A 237 -15.24 28.43 -1.68
N GLY A 238 -16.36 29.00 -1.28
CA GLY A 238 -17.25 29.78 -2.16
C GLY A 238 -16.64 31.06 -2.72
N LYS A 239 -15.49 31.49 -2.18
CA LYS A 239 -14.72 32.64 -2.66
C LYS A 239 -13.80 32.32 -3.85
N TRP A 240 -13.62 31.04 -4.16
CA TRP A 240 -12.77 30.67 -5.29
C TRP A 240 -13.43 31.02 -6.62
N GLU A 241 -12.66 31.68 -7.48
CA GLU A 241 -13.14 32.09 -8.78
C GLU A 241 -13.11 30.95 -9.80
N ARG A 242 -14.17 30.81 -10.58
CA ARG A 242 -14.22 29.83 -11.67
C ARG A 242 -13.19 30.20 -12.74
N GLY A 243 -12.51 29.18 -13.27
CA GLY A 243 -11.54 29.34 -14.35
C GLY A 243 -12.04 28.81 -15.67
N GLU A 244 -11.33 29.17 -16.74
CA GLU A 244 -11.51 28.59 -18.08
C GLU A 244 -10.66 27.32 -18.17
N VAL A 245 -11.32 26.15 -18.11
CA VAL A 245 -10.68 24.87 -18.35
C VAL A 245 -10.74 24.57 -19.84
N PRO A 246 -9.62 24.24 -20.48
CA PRO A 246 -9.62 23.87 -21.90
C PRO A 246 -10.54 22.68 -22.17
N GLU A 247 -11.25 22.73 -23.31
CA GLU A 247 -12.01 21.58 -23.77
C GLU A 247 -11.09 20.35 -23.85
N PRO A 248 -11.56 19.17 -23.39
CA PRO A 248 -10.78 17.96 -23.44
C PRO A 248 -10.34 17.65 -24.86
N LYS A 249 -9.03 17.50 -25.06
CA LYS A 249 -8.50 17.10 -26.37
C LYS A 249 -8.95 15.68 -26.67
N VAL A 250 -9.59 15.51 -27.82
CA VAL A 250 -9.99 14.19 -28.32
C VAL A 250 -8.81 13.52 -29.00
N TRP A 251 -8.37 12.42 -28.45
CA TRP A 251 -7.30 11.61 -28.99
C TRP A 251 -7.89 10.41 -29.74
N ALA A 252 -7.82 10.40 -31.03
CA ALA A 252 -8.24 9.26 -31.84
C ALA A 252 -7.16 8.18 -31.79
N GLU A 253 -7.48 7.05 -31.16
CA GLU A 253 -6.60 5.90 -31.13
C GLU A 253 -6.66 5.12 -32.47
N SER A 254 -5.49 4.73 -32.93
CA SER A 254 -5.42 3.84 -34.11
C SER A 254 -5.95 2.46 -33.76
N PRO A 255 -6.87 1.88 -34.54
CA PRO A 255 -7.32 0.52 -34.31
C PRO A 255 -6.17 -0.49 -34.46
N PHE A 256 -6.29 -1.64 -33.86
CA PHE A 256 -5.44 -2.78 -34.16
C PHE A 256 -5.91 -3.38 -35.49
N ASN A 257 -4.98 -3.91 -36.26
CA ASN A 257 -5.27 -4.60 -37.54
C ASN A 257 -4.96 -6.09 -37.35
N GLY A 258 -5.97 -6.82 -36.89
CA GLY A 258 -5.78 -8.20 -36.46
C GLY A 258 -4.96 -8.27 -35.16
N ARG A 259 -4.29 -9.40 -34.95
CA ARG A 259 -3.34 -9.60 -33.87
C ARG A 259 -2.05 -8.84 -34.13
N GLU A 260 -1.85 -7.71 -33.45
CA GLU A 260 -0.56 -7.02 -33.44
C GLU A 260 0.36 -7.64 -32.37
N PHE A 261 1.60 -7.91 -32.76
CA PHE A 261 2.54 -8.64 -31.92
C PHE A 261 3.80 -7.80 -31.59
N HIS A 262 4.11 -7.70 -30.30
CA HIS A 262 5.36 -7.09 -29.83
C HIS A 262 6.07 -8.01 -28.83
N GLU A 263 7.39 -7.99 -28.86
CA GLU A 263 8.22 -8.81 -28.01
C GLU A 263 9.36 -8.00 -27.37
N ALA A 264 9.56 -8.18 -26.06
CA ALA A 264 10.61 -7.55 -25.29
C ALA A 264 11.32 -8.56 -24.36
N LYS A 265 12.39 -8.09 -23.67
CA LYS A 265 13.14 -8.89 -22.68
C LYS A 265 13.22 -8.09 -21.37
N LEU A 266 12.12 -8.08 -20.60
CA LEU A 266 11.94 -7.17 -19.49
C LEU A 266 11.78 -7.87 -18.13
N THR A 267 11.49 -9.18 -18.13
CA THR A 267 11.05 -9.88 -16.92
C THR A 267 11.95 -11.06 -16.54
N PRO A 268 12.08 -11.39 -15.24
CA PRO A 268 12.90 -12.52 -14.78
C PRO A 268 12.34 -13.89 -15.16
N ILE A 269 11.06 -13.97 -15.52
CA ILE A 269 10.36 -15.14 -16.06
C ILE A 269 9.59 -14.73 -17.32
N LYS A 270 9.22 -15.69 -18.16
CA LYS A 270 8.35 -15.39 -19.32
C LYS A 270 6.98 -14.92 -18.85
N MET A 271 6.47 -13.83 -19.43
CA MET A 271 5.14 -13.27 -19.18
C MET A 271 4.54 -12.76 -20.48
N GLY A 272 3.23 -12.79 -20.61
CA GLY A 272 2.52 -12.17 -21.71
C GLY A 272 1.39 -11.29 -21.23
N ILE A 273 0.99 -10.32 -22.07
CA ILE A 273 -0.17 -9.48 -21.87
C ILE A 273 -0.95 -9.45 -23.19
N LEU A 274 -2.23 -9.83 -23.16
CA LEU A 274 -3.17 -9.56 -24.23
C LEU A 274 -3.93 -8.29 -23.87
N GLY A 275 -4.00 -7.35 -24.79
CA GLY A 275 -4.71 -6.07 -24.60
C GLY A 275 -5.83 -5.91 -25.60
N PHE A 276 -7.05 -5.70 -25.10
CA PHE A 276 -8.25 -5.45 -25.89
C PHE A 276 -8.79 -4.06 -25.59
N ARG A 277 -9.26 -3.34 -26.62
CA ARG A 277 -9.98 -2.08 -26.40
C ARG A 277 -11.31 -2.36 -25.71
N ALA A 278 -11.66 -1.54 -24.73
CA ALA A 278 -12.85 -1.70 -23.91
C ALA A 278 -13.57 -0.36 -23.73
N PRO A 279 -14.81 -0.34 -23.23
CA PRO A 279 -15.51 0.88 -22.88
C PRO A 279 -14.69 1.74 -21.90
N SER A 280 -14.72 3.05 -22.13
CA SER A 280 -14.09 4.03 -21.23
C SER A 280 -14.86 4.16 -19.91
N GLY A 281 -14.25 4.80 -18.92
CA GLY A 281 -14.91 5.08 -17.64
C GLY A 281 -16.11 6.04 -17.74
N LYS A 282 -16.26 6.76 -18.86
CA LYS A 282 -17.44 7.61 -19.16
C LYS A 282 -18.63 6.83 -19.70
N ASP A 283 -18.38 5.64 -20.26
CA ASP A 283 -19.39 4.80 -20.91
C ASP A 283 -20.04 3.89 -19.87
N ASP A 284 -21.35 3.90 -19.76
CA ASP A 284 -22.10 3.05 -18.81
C ASP A 284 -21.88 1.54 -19.06
N ASN A 285 -21.46 1.14 -20.25
CA ASN A 285 -21.11 -0.24 -20.57
C ASN A 285 -19.85 -0.75 -19.84
N TYR A 286 -19.08 0.15 -19.14
CA TYR A 286 -17.96 -0.30 -18.32
C TYR A 286 -18.39 -1.36 -17.27
N VAL A 287 -19.62 -1.27 -16.75
CA VAL A 287 -20.16 -2.24 -15.78
C VAL A 287 -20.32 -3.62 -16.43
N LYS A 288 -20.82 -3.66 -17.68
CA LYS A 288 -20.91 -4.93 -18.43
C LYS A 288 -19.53 -5.54 -18.68
N ALA A 289 -18.55 -4.71 -19.03
CA ALA A 289 -17.17 -5.12 -19.22
C ALA A 289 -16.54 -5.63 -17.91
N GLU A 290 -16.87 -5.03 -16.77
CA GLU A 290 -16.42 -5.48 -15.44
C GLU A 290 -16.98 -6.88 -15.11
N ILE A 291 -18.31 -7.06 -15.19
CA ILE A 291 -18.95 -8.36 -14.94
C ILE A 291 -18.46 -9.43 -15.91
N MET A 292 -18.25 -9.08 -17.18
CA MET A 292 -17.65 -9.98 -18.16
C MET A 292 -16.22 -10.37 -17.78
N THR A 293 -15.41 -9.43 -17.29
CA THR A 293 -14.05 -9.70 -16.82
C THR A 293 -14.06 -10.64 -15.61
N ASN A 294 -15.07 -10.53 -14.74
CA ASN A 294 -15.24 -11.41 -13.58
C ASN A 294 -15.62 -12.87 -13.97
N LEU A 295 -16.11 -13.13 -15.20
CA LEU A 295 -16.22 -14.50 -15.74
C LEU A 295 -14.84 -15.10 -16.07
N LEU A 296 -13.84 -14.27 -16.33
CA LEU A 296 -12.47 -14.73 -16.54
C LEU A 296 -11.77 -15.03 -15.21
N ASN A 297 -11.86 -14.09 -14.25
CA ASN A 297 -11.31 -14.23 -12.89
C ASN A 297 -12.25 -13.55 -11.87
N ASN A 298 -12.42 -14.19 -10.73
CA ASN A 298 -13.19 -13.59 -9.63
C ASN A 298 -12.67 -14.05 -8.26
N SER A 299 -13.18 -13.42 -7.19
CA SER A 299 -12.73 -13.71 -5.81
C SER A 299 -13.05 -15.12 -5.32
N TYR A 300 -13.99 -15.82 -5.94
CA TYR A 300 -14.28 -17.24 -5.67
C TYR A 300 -13.33 -18.19 -6.38
N SER A 301 -12.49 -17.68 -7.29
CA SER A 301 -11.64 -18.47 -8.17
C SER A 301 -12.42 -19.50 -9.00
N THR A 302 -13.59 -19.10 -9.49
CA THR A 302 -14.46 -19.92 -10.37
C THR A 302 -14.40 -19.50 -11.83
N GLY A 303 -13.66 -18.43 -12.15
CA GLY A 303 -13.49 -17.91 -13.49
C GLY A 303 -12.74 -18.88 -14.41
N LEU A 304 -12.87 -18.65 -15.70
CA LEU A 304 -12.28 -19.54 -16.72
C LEU A 304 -10.74 -19.55 -16.66
N LEU A 305 -10.10 -18.39 -16.40
CA LEU A 305 -8.64 -18.31 -16.23
C LEU A 305 -8.20 -18.86 -14.88
N ASP A 306 -9.04 -18.73 -13.82
CA ASP A 306 -8.78 -19.36 -12.54
C ASP A 306 -8.68 -20.87 -12.69
N LYS A 307 -9.61 -21.49 -13.44
CA LYS A 307 -9.59 -22.93 -13.76
C LYS A 307 -8.36 -23.35 -14.53
N LEU A 308 -7.86 -22.52 -15.47
CA LEU A 308 -6.60 -22.81 -16.18
C LEU A 308 -5.41 -22.88 -15.23
N SER A 309 -5.36 -21.98 -14.26
CA SER A 309 -4.31 -21.96 -13.24
C SER A 309 -4.45 -23.15 -12.28
N ASP A 310 -5.65 -23.41 -11.79
CA ASP A 310 -5.94 -24.56 -10.91
C ASP A 310 -5.62 -25.91 -11.55
N ASP A 311 -5.92 -26.08 -12.86
CA ASP A 311 -5.61 -27.29 -13.62
C ASP A 311 -4.14 -27.38 -14.03
N GLY A 312 -3.34 -26.38 -13.66
CA GLY A 312 -1.92 -26.32 -14.02
C GLY A 312 -1.70 -26.26 -15.52
N LYS A 313 -2.65 -25.75 -16.29
CA LYS A 313 -2.49 -25.50 -17.74
C LYS A 313 -1.61 -24.28 -17.99
N LEU A 314 -1.68 -23.29 -17.12
CA LEU A 314 -0.79 -22.13 -17.00
C LEU A 314 -0.23 -22.06 -15.57
N LEU A 315 0.84 -21.31 -15.38
CA LEU A 315 1.32 -20.99 -14.02
C LEU A 315 0.43 -19.93 -13.36
N GLY A 316 -0.12 -19.02 -14.16
CA GLY A 316 -1.10 -18.03 -13.72
C GLY A 316 -1.65 -17.26 -14.92
N ALA A 317 -2.90 -16.84 -14.83
CA ALA A 317 -3.53 -15.91 -15.76
C ALA A 317 -4.50 -15.01 -14.98
N TYR A 318 -4.55 -13.74 -15.34
CA TYR A 318 -5.37 -12.76 -14.66
C TYR A 318 -5.86 -11.68 -15.63
N ALA A 319 -7.16 -11.40 -15.63
CA ALA A 319 -7.77 -10.36 -16.42
C ALA A 319 -8.03 -9.11 -15.56
N LEU A 320 -7.82 -7.95 -16.15
CA LEU A 320 -8.05 -6.63 -15.55
C LEU A 320 -8.89 -5.78 -16.47
N ASN A 321 -9.95 -5.16 -15.97
CA ASN A 321 -10.65 -4.09 -16.62
C ASN A 321 -10.07 -2.74 -16.17
N LEU A 322 -9.63 -1.91 -17.12
CA LEU A 322 -9.03 -0.58 -16.85
C LEU A 322 -9.87 0.49 -17.58
N PRO A 323 -10.95 0.97 -16.98
CA PRO A 323 -11.82 1.97 -17.60
C PRO A 323 -11.26 3.39 -17.36
N PHE A 324 -10.15 3.76 -18.03
CA PHE A 324 -9.66 5.14 -18.01
C PHE A 324 -10.70 6.09 -18.59
N GLN A 325 -10.59 7.39 -18.27
CA GLN A 325 -11.60 8.37 -18.63
C GLN A 325 -11.89 8.44 -20.14
N ASP A 326 -10.87 8.39 -20.98
CA ASP A 326 -11.04 8.58 -22.44
C ASP A 326 -11.08 7.26 -23.22
N HIS A 327 -10.36 6.24 -22.76
CA HIS A 327 -10.28 4.92 -23.40
C HIS A 327 -10.20 3.83 -22.34
N GLY A 328 -10.97 2.76 -22.53
CA GLY A 328 -10.85 1.58 -21.68
C GLY A 328 -9.95 0.49 -22.28
N ALA A 329 -9.50 -0.41 -21.42
CA ALA A 329 -8.71 -1.58 -21.80
C ALA A 329 -9.09 -2.78 -20.94
N ILE A 330 -9.20 -3.95 -21.54
CA ILE A 330 -9.12 -5.22 -20.81
C ILE A 330 -7.77 -5.84 -21.11
N LEU A 331 -7.03 -6.11 -20.05
CA LEU A 331 -5.73 -6.75 -20.10
C LEU A 331 -5.83 -8.17 -19.57
N VAL A 332 -5.26 -9.13 -20.27
CA VAL A 332 -5.07 -10.50 -19.77
C VAL A 332 -3.59 -10.76 -19.61
N LEU A 333 -3.11 -10.69 -18.37
CA LEU A 333 -1.75 -11.04 -17.99
C LEU A 333 -1.65 -12.54 -17.83
N TYR A 334 -0.56 -13.16 -18.33
CA TYR A 334 -0.38 -14.58 -18.19
C TYR A 334 1.08 -15.00 -18.04
N ILE A 335 1.27 -16.10 -17.34
CA ILE A 335 2.56 -16.72 -17.10
C ILE A 335 2.46 -18.17 -17.56
N PRO A 336 3.18 -18.58 -18.61
CA PRO A 336 3.20 -19.96 -19.04
C PRO A 336 3.92 -20.84 -18.00
N LYS A 337 3.77 -22.16 -18.10
CA LYS A 337 4.59 -23.09 -17.29
C LYS A 337 6.08 -22.75 -17.44
N LEU A 338 6.81 -22.81 -16.35
CA LEU A 338 8.24 -22.46 -16.35
C LEU A 338 9.08 -23.31 -17.33
N VAL A 339 8.66 -24.54 -17.59
CA VAL A 339 9.34 -25.49 -18.45
C VAL A 339 8.38 -26.05 -19.50
N GLY A 340 8.83 -26.05 -20.74
CA GLY A 340 8.17 -26.78 -21.85
C GLY A 340 7.02 -26.04 -22.54
N GLN A 341 6.53 -24.91 -22.02
CA GLN A 341 5.43 -24.12 -22.61
C GLN A 341 5.94 -22.82 -23.25
N LYS A 342 5.47 -22.54 -24.45
CA LYS A 342 5.72 -21.26 -25.15
C LYS A 342 4.64 -20.25 -24.81
N LEU A 343 4.95 -18.95 -24.98
CA LEU A 343 3.99 -17.87 -24.77
C LEU A 343 2.83 -17.94 -25.75
N GLU A 344 3.09 -18.32 -26.99
CA GLU A 344 2.08 -18.47 -28.05
C GLU A 344 1.10 -19.62 -27.73
N GLU A 345 1.56 -20.69 -27.11
CA GLU A 345 0.71 -21.81 -26.66
C GLU A 345 -0.20 -21.39 -25.50
N ALA A 346 0.34 -20.60 -24.57
CA ALA A 346 -0.43 -20.03 -23.46
C ALA A 346 -1.48 -19.02 -23.95
N GLU A 347 -1.10 -18.14 -24.89
CA GLU A 347 -2.03 -17.21 -25.55
C GLU A 347 -3.22 -17.96 -26.17
N LYS A 348 -2.93 -19.02 -26.94
CA LYS A 348 -3.97 -19.83 -27.58
C LYS A 348 -4.96 -20.41 -26.58
N ILE A 349 -4.48 -20.95 -25.47
CA ILE A 349 -5.32 -21.54 -24.42
C ILE A 349 -6.23 -20.44 -23.80
N ILE A 350 -5.72 -19.24 -23.61
CA ILE A 350 -6.51 -18.11 -23.08
C ILE A 350 -7.59 -17.69 -24.04
N LEU A 351 -7.26 -17.57 -25.34
CA LEU A 351 -8.23 -17.20 -26.37
C LEU A 351 -9.33 -18.26 -26.52
N GLU A 352 -9.02 -19.54 -26.34
CA GLU A 352 -10.02 -20.63 -26.31
C GLU A 352 -11.02 -20.44 -25.15
N GLU A 353 -10.58 -20.00 -23.98
CA GLU A 353 -11.48 -19.71 -22.84
C GLU A 353 -12.31 -18.44 -23.09
N ILE A 354 -11.73 -17.40 -23.69
CA ILE A 354 -12.46 -16.18 -24.08
C ILE A 354 -13.58 -16.51 -25.07
N GLU A 355 -13.33 -17.38 -26.03
CA GLU A 355 -14.35 -17.81 -27.01
C GLU A 355 -15.55 -18.49 -26.36
N LYS A 356 -15.40 -19.14 -25.20
CA LYS A 356 -16.52 -19.71 -24.46
C LYS A 356 -17.47 -18.63 -23.96
N ILE A 357 -16.95 -17.48 -23.46
CA ILE A 357 -17.80 -16.36 -23.03
C ILE A 357 -18.58 -15.82 -24.23
N LYS A 358 -17.93 -15.60 -25.36
CA LYS A 358 -18.58 -15.10 -26.60
C LYS A 358 -19.72 -16.01 -27.07
N LYS A 359 -19.56 -17.31 -26.90
CA LYS A 359 -20.58 -18.33 -27.24
C LYS A 359 -21.64 -18.53 -26.15
N GLY A 360 -21.49 -17.87 -25.00
CA GLY A 360 -22.37 -18.09 -23.86
C GLY A 360 -22.19 -19.47 -23.20
N GLU A 361 -21.02 -20.10 -23.36
CA GLU A 361 -20.71 -21.39 -22.76
C GLU A 361 -20.35 -21.25 -21.27
N PHE A 362 -21.22 -20.62 -20.51
CA PHE A 362 -21.25 -20.53 -19.05
C PHE A 362 -22.72 -20.61 -18.59
N ASP A 363 -22.94 -21.14 -17.39
CA ASP A 363 -24.29 -21.28 -16.86
C ASP A 363 -24.80 -19.99 -16.21
N ASP A 364 -26.11 -19.87 -16.07
CA ASP A 364 -26.75 -18.71 -15.46
C ASP A 364 -26.40 -18.60 -13.96
N GLU A 365 -26.17 -19.74 -13.29
CA GLU A 365 -25.78 -19.80 -11.89
C GLU A 365 -24.41 -19.15 -11.66
N THR A 366 -23.46 -19.36 -12.56
CA THR A 366 -22.15 -18.69 -12.54
C THR A 366 -22.32 -17.17 -12.64
N LEU A 367 -23.17 -16.66 -13.53
CA LEU A 367 -23.43 -15.25 -13.68
C LEU A 367 -24.07 -14.64 -12.41
N GLU A 368 -25.10 -15.31 -11.87
CA GLU A 368 -25.76 -14.87 -10.64
C GLU A 368 -24.79 -14.87 -9.44
N SER A 369 -23.89 -15.84 -9.34
CA SER A 369 -22.85 -15.87 -8.31
C SER A 369 -21.88 -14.69 -8.43
N ILE A 370 -21.49 -14.31 -9.64
CA ILE A 370 -20.63 -13.15 -9.90
C ILE A 370 -21.35 -11.84 -9.51
N LYS A 371 -22.62 -11.69 -9.88
CA LYS A 371 -23.42 -10.51 -9.49
C LYS A 371 -23.56 -10.40 -7.97
N LYS A 372 -23.79 -11.52 -7.28
CA LYS A 372 -23.86 -11.56 -5.82
C LYS A 372 -22.53 -11.17 -5.20
N ASN A 373 -21.42 -11.68 -5.72
CA ASN A 373 -20.08 -11.30 -5.27
C ASN A 373 -19.81 -9.81 -5.45
N GLU A 374 -20.18 -9.26 -6.59
CA GLU A 374 -20.00 -7.84 -6.89
C GLU A 374 -20.80 -6.95 -5.92
N TYR A 375 -22.05 -7.35 -5.61
CA TYR A 375 -22.84 -6.69 -4.59
C TYR A 375 -22.17 -6.70 -3.20
N ILE A 376 -21.70 -7.88 -2.77
CA ILE A 376 -21.01 -8.04 -1.47
C ILE A 376 -19.72 -7.21 -1.42
N SER A 377 -18.98 -7.20 -2.51
CA SER A 377 -17.75 -6.40 -2.64
C SER A 377 -18.04 -4.91 -2.56
N PHE A 378 -19.06 -4.44 -3.29
CA PHE A 378 -19.51 -3.05 -3.28
C PHE A 378 -19.94 -2.61 -1.87
N VAL A 379 -20.83 -3.37 -1.21
CA VAL A 379 -21.31 -3.04 0.13
C VAL A 379 -20.17 -3.01 1.14
N SER A 380 -19.24 -3.98 1.05
CA SER A 380 -18.09 -4.04 1.94
C SER A 380 -17.10 -2.87 1.74
N ASN A 381 -16.87 -2.46 0.49
CA ASN A 381 -16.03 -1.30 0.20
C ASN A 381 -16.62 -0.01 0.77
N MET A 382 -17.95 0.10 0.80
CA MET A 382 -18.63 1.27 1.36
C MET A 382 -18.58 1.36 2.90
N GLU A 383 -18.15 0.33 3.61
CA GLU A 383 -17.91 0.38 5.06
C GLU A 383 -16.75 1.33 5.40
N ASN A 384 -15.69 1.34 4.59
CA ASN A 384 -14.49 2.11 4.85
C ASN A 384 -14.60 3.54 4.29
N ASN A 385 -14.33 4.56 5.12
CA ASN A 385 -14.44 5.97 4.74
C ASN A 385 -13.52 6.33 3.56
N SER A 386 -12.29 5.83 3.53
CA SER A 386 -11.36 6.13 2.44
C SER A 386 -11.77 5.46 1.13
N ASN A 387 -12.24 4.21 1.17
CA ASN A 387 -12.72 3.51 -0.03
C ASN A 387 -13.95 4.21 -0.61
N ARG A 388 -14.90 4.60 0.25
CA ARG A 388 -16.10 5.36 -0.15
C ARG A 388 -15.73 6.70 -0.80
N ALA A 389 -14.76 7.43 -0.22
CA ALA A 389 -14.27 8.68 -0.79
C ALA A 389 -13.61 8.47 -2.16
N LEU A 390 -12.84 7.39 -2.32
CA LEU A 390 -12.20 7.04 -3.60
C LEU A 390 -13.23 6.62 -4.66
N GLU A 391 -14.34 5.98 -4.29
CA GLU A 391 -15.43 5.71 -5.23
C GLU A 391 -16.11 7.01 -5.71
N TYR A 392 -16.36 7.96 -4.80
CA TYR A 392 -16.83 9.29 -5.21
C TYR A 392 -15.85 9.99 -6.14
N ASN A 393 -14.55 9.90 -5.83
CA ASN A 393 -13.50 10.41 -6.70
C ASN A 393 -13.54 9.79 -8.10
N ASN A 394 -13.65 8.46 -8.20
CA ASN A 394 -13.72 7.74 -9.47
C ASN A 394 -14.92 8.19 -10.34
N TYR A 395 -16.08 8.37 -9.72
CA TYR A 395 -17.27 8.87 -10.41
C TYR A 395 -17.10 10.32 -10.86
N PHE A 396 -16.59 11.18 -9.99
CA PHE A 396 -16.34 12.58 -10.33
C PHE A 396 -15.32 12.70 -11.47
N THR A 397 -14.17 12.06 -11.36
CA THR A 397 -13.07 12.20 -12.31
C THR A 397 -13.39 11.56 -13.67
N SER A 398 -14.17 10.48 -13.71
CA SER A 398 -14.69 9.91 -14.95
C SER A 398 -15.83 10.73 -15.58
N GLY A 399 -16.36 11.74 -14.91
CA GLY A 399 -17.47 12.56 -15.41
C GLY A 399 -18.84 11.90 -15.27
N ARG A 400 -18.96 10.81 -14.49
CA ARG A 400 -20.24 10.15 -14.19
C ARG A 400 -20.99 10.88 -13.09
N ALA A 401 -22.33 10.82 -13.13
CA ALA A 401 -23.15 11.35 -12.05
C ALA A 401 -22.95 10.51 -10.78
N ILE A 402 -22.71 11.18 -9.64
CA ILE A 402 -22.55 10.50 -8.33
C ILE A 402 -23.78 9.66 -7.97
N SER A 403 -24.98 10.07 -8.40
CA SER A 403 -26.21 9.29 -8.19
C SER A 403 -26.17 7.90 -8.83
N ASN A 404 -25.34 7.67 -9.87
CA ASN A 404 -25.20 6.37 -10.50
C ASN A 404 -24.41 5.39 -9.63
N LEU A 405 -23.59 5.88 -8.70
CA LEU A 405 -22.92 5.01 -7.70
C LEU A 405 -23.93 4.21 -6.88
N TYR A 406 -25.01 4.85 -6.45
CA TYR A 406 -26.06 4.19 -5.66
C TYR A 406 -26.96 3.26 -6.49
N LYS A 407 -26.97 3.42 -7.83
CA LYS A 407 -27.68 2.54 -8.76
C LYS A 407 -26.83 1.34 -9.21
N TYR A 408 -25.54 1.36 -8.89
CA TYR A 408 -24.60 0.31 -9.32
C TYR A 408 -25.08 -1.11 -8.98
N PRO A 409 -25.55 -1.42 -7.75
CA PRO A 409 -26.09 -2.74 -7.42
C PRO A 409 -27.29 -3.15 -8.30
N ASP A 410 -28.20 -2.22 -8.59
CA ASP A 410 -29.37 -2.50 -9.43
C ASP A 410 -28.98 -2.73 -10.89
N ILE A 411 -28.01 -1.97 -11.40
CA ILE A 411 -27.46 -2.17 -12.73
C ILE A 411 -26.84 -3.58 -12.82
N VAL A 412 -25.96 -3.95 -11.89
CA VAL A 412 -25.35 -5.28 -11.85
C VAL A 412 -26.40 -6.38 -11.81
N LYS A 413 -27.42 -6.25 -10.94
CA LYS A 413 -28.52 -7.21 -10.81
C LYS A 413 -29.30 -7.38 -12.12
N SER A 414 -29.48 -6.32 -12.91
CA SER A 414 -30.29 -6.33 -14.14
C SER A 414 -29.58 -6.97 -15.33
N LEU A 415 -28.25 -7.16 -15.27
CA LEU A 415 -27.48 -7.68 -16.41
C LEU A 415 -27.91 -9.11 -16.76
N THR A 416 -28.02 -9.37 -18.06
CA THR A 416 -28.38 -10.66 -18.61
C THR A 416 -27.18 -11.39 -19.23
N LYS A 417 -27.30 -12.68 -19.42
CA LYS A 417 -26.31 -13.46 -20.17
C LYS A 417 -26.07 -12.92 -21.58
N GLU A 418 -27.12 -12.41 -22.24
CA GLU A 418 -27.04 -11.79 -23.55
C GLU A 418 -26.24 -10.49 -23.52
N ASP A 419 -26.41 -9.64 -22.49
CA ASP A 419 -25.60 -8.43 -22.31
C ASP A 419 -24.11 -8.78 -22.25
N ILE A 420 -23.77 -9.83 -21.51
CA ILE A 420 -22.38 -10.26 -21.33
C ILE A 420 -21.79 -10.87 -22.60
N THR A 421 -22.55 -11.73 -23.30
CA THR A 421 -22.08 -12.34 -24.56
C THR A 421 -21.91 -11.34 -25.66
N ASN A 422 -22.81 -10.34 -25.74
CA ASN A 422 -22.71 -9.25 -26.70
C ASN A 422 -21.47 -8.40 -26.40
N MET A 423 -21.24 -8.02 -25.15
CA MET A 423 -20.06 -7.28 -24.73
C MET A 423 -18.77 -8.05 -25.01
N ALA A 424 -18.73 -9.35 -24.74
CA ALA A 424 -17.58 -10.20 -25.04
C ALA A 424 -17.30 -10.29 -26.55
N SER A 425 -18.35 -10.35 -27.37
CA SER A 425 -18.22 -10.37 -28.83
C SER A 425 -17.73 -9.04 -29.41
N GLU A 426 -18.10 -7.94 -28.78
CA GLU A 426 -17.63 -6.59 -29.14
C GLU A 426 -16.15 -6.41 -28.80
N ILE A 427 -15.76 -6.75 -27.56
CA ILE A 427 -14.41 -6.48 -27.04
C ILE A 427 -13.39 -7.51 -27.54
N PHE A 428 -13.71 -8.80 -27.44
CA PHE A 428 -12.78 -9.89 -27.76
C PHE A 428 -12.83 -10.29 -29.23
N GLY A 429 -12.63 -9.28 -30.11
CA GLY A 429 -12.50 -9.51 -31.54
C GLY A 429 -11.10 -10.00 -31.95
N GLU A 430 -10.86 -10.04 -33.27
CA GLU A 430 -9.55 -10.39 -33.82
C GLU A 430 -8.51 -9.26 -33.67
N ASN A 431 -8.95 -8.05 -33.30
CA ASN A 431 -8.14 -6.84 -33.22
C ASN A 431 -7.64 -6.62 -31.79
N TYR A 432 -6.41 -7.07 -31.48
CA TYR A 432 -5.82 -6.95 -30.15
C TYR A 432 -4.30 -6.85 -30.20
N LEU A 433 -3.71 -6.40 -29.09
CA LEU A 433 -2.27 -6.41 -28.86
C LEU A 433 -1.86 -7.67 -28.10
N SER A 434 -0.92 -8.45 -28.66
CA SER A 434 -0.22 -9.51 -27.98
C SER A 434 1.20 -9.05 -27.64
N PHE A 435 1.46 -8.80 -26.37
CA PHE A 435 2.76 -8.34 -25.89
C PHE A 435 3.46 -9.44 -25.07
N ASN A 436 4.60 -9.91 -25.56
CA ASN A 436 5.36 -10.98 -24.93
C ASN A 436 6.66 -10.45 -24.30
N SER A 437 6.87 -10.72 -23.03
CA SER A 437 8.15 -10.51 -22.38
C SER A 437 8.89 -11.84 -22.20
N LYS A 438 9.98 -12.02 -22.94
CA LYS A 438 10.96 -13.07 -22.70
C LYS A 438 11.82 -12.75 -21.49
N MET A 439 12.48 -13.80 -20.96
CA MET A 439 13.42 -13.61 -19.86
C MET A 439 14.53 -12.62 -20.21
N GLY A 440 14.72 -11.64 -19.35
CA GLY A 440 15.74 -10.61 -19.48
C GLY A 440 15.51 -9.50 -18.46
N PHE A 441 16.35 -8.50 -18.52
CA PHE A 441 16.23 -7.32 -17.68
C PHE A 441 16.26 -6.07 -18.53
N PRO A 442 15.44 -5.06 -18.23
CA PRO A 442 15.47 -3.81 -18.97
C PRO A 442 16.82 -3.10 -18.80
N LYS A 443 17.17 -2.30 -19.78
CA LYS A 443 18.34 -1.41 -19.66
C LYS A 443 18.03 -0.36 -18.60
N LYS A 444 18.84 -0.30 -17.54
CA LYS A 444 18.72 0.69 -16.48
C LYS A 444 19.42 1.97 -16.90
N GLU A 445 18.68 3.04 -17.02
CA GLU A 445 19.24 4.37 -17.26
C GLU A 445 19.75 4.97 -15.94
N LYS A 446 20.84 5.75 -16.01
CA LYS A 446 21.39 6.48 -14.87
C LYS A 446 20.92 7.93 -14.93
N ILE A 447 20.30 8.41 -13.86
CA ILE A 447 20.03 9.82 -13.67
C ILE A 447 21.18 10.39 -12.84
N GLU A 448 21.93 11.35 -13.43
CA GLU A 448 22.94 12.10 -12.73
C GLU A 448 22.28 13.33 -12.09
N LYS A 449 22.39 13.43 -10.77
CA LYS A 449 21.92 14.57 -10.02
C LYS A 449 22.90 15.72 -10.16
N PRO A 450 22.44 16.97 -10.35
CA PRO A 450 23.33 18.12 -10.36
C PRO A 450 24.01 18.34 -9.00
N GLY A 451 23.42 17.84 -7.93
CA GLY A 451 23.84 18.04 -6.55
C GLY A 451 23.52 19.46 -6.06
N PHE A 452 23.12 19.57 -4.84
CA PHE A 452 22.90 20.87 -4.18
C PHE A 452 23.44 20.83 -2.75
N LYS A 453 23.68 22.00 -2.17
CA LYS A 453 24.00 22.07 -0.74
C LYS A 453 22.70 21.89 0.05
N PRO A 454 22.76 21.12 1.16
CA PRO A 454 21.59 20.97 2.04
C PRO A 454 21.05 22.32 2.46
N LEU A 455 19.72 22.44 2.53
CA LEU A 455 19.04 23.65 2.95
C LEU A 455 19.14 23.77 4.48
N SER A 456 19.29 25.01 4.99
CA SER A 456 19.16 25.29 6.41
C SER A 456 17.67 25.32 6.80
N THR A 457 17.36 25.21 8.08
CA THR A 457 15.97 25.02 8.53
C THR A 457 15.54 26.02 9.58
N ASN A 458 14.40 26.66 9.35
CA ASN A 458 13.70 27.52 10.29
C ASN A 458 12.51 26.76 10.90
N THR A 459 12.79 25.65 11.60
CA THR A 459 11.74 24.75 12.10
C THR A 459 11.01 25.26 13.35
N ASN A 460 11.50 26.32 13.97
CA ASN A 460 10.94 26.87 15.22
C ASN A 460 10.02 28.07 14.99
N GLU A 461 9.96 28.58 13.76
CA GLU A 461 9.12 29.68 13.38
C GLU A 461 7.73 29.21 12.94
N ARG A 462 6.75 30.09 13.04
CA ARG A 462 5.39 29.89 12.57
C ARG A 462 4.99 30.99 11.58
N SER A 463 4.45 30.58 10.45
CA SER A 463 3.97 31.54 9.44
C SER A 463 2.74 32.32 9.93
N GLN A 464 2.43 33.39 9.21
CA GLN A 464 1.21 34.16 9.45
C GLN A 464 -0.05 33.27 9.38
N TYR A 465 -0.10 32.36 8.43
CA TYR A 465 -1.24 31.46 8.29
C TYR A 465 -1.33 30.44 9.44
N ALA A 466 -0.22 29.87 9.88
CA ALA A 466 -0.22 28.96 11.03
C ALA A 466 -0.75 29.64 12.29
N GLN A 467 -0.34 30.90 12.54
CA GLN A 467 -0.87 31.72 13.65
C GLN A 467 -2.37 32.05 13.50
N HIS A 468 -2.89 32.11 12.28
CA HIS A 468 -4.34 32.23 12.04
C HIS A 468 -5.05 30.93 12.38
N LEU A 469 -4.53 29.78 11.92
CA LEU A 469 -5.13 28.47 12.14
C LEU A 469 -5.19 28.11 13.64
N ASP A 470 -4.20 28.55 14.43
CA ASP A 470 -4.18 28.36 15.89
C ASP A 470 -5.38 29.00 16.60
N LYS A 471 -5.97 30.06 16.02
CA LYS A 471 -7.12 30.78 16.58
C LYS A 471 -8.47 30.12 16.23
N ILE A 472 -8.50 29.18 15.33
CA ILE A 472 -9.72 28.45 14.98
C ILE A 472 -10.00 27.44 16.08
N GLU A 473 -11.18 27.55 16.69
CA GLU A 473 -11.60 26.64 17.75
C GLU A 473 -11.87 25.24 17.18
N SER A 474 -11.47 24.20 17.90
CA SER A 474 -11.83 22.81 17.62
C SER A 474 -13.20 22.53 18.22
N LEU A 475 -13.96 21.61 17.61
CA LEU A 475 -15.18 21.10 18.23
C LEU A 475 -14.83 20.23 19.44
N GLU A 476 -15.81 19.94 20.30
CA GLU A 476 -15.58 19.04 21.43
C GLU A 476 -15.21 17.64 20.96
N PRO A 477 -14.19 17.00 21.53
CA PRO A 477 -13.78 15.66 21.13
C PRO A 477 -14.79 14.61 21.57
N THR A 478 -15.15 13.70 20.68
CA THR A 478 -15.93 12.51 21.03
C THR A 478 -14.95 11.35 21.25
N PHE A 479 -14.82 10.88 22.47
CA PHE A 479 -13.94 9.77 22.80
C PHE A 479 -14.72 8.67 23.52
N ASN A 480 -14.90 7.53 22.85
CA ASN A 480 -15.52 6.34 23.41
C ASN A 480 -14.45 5.29 23.70
N THR A 481 -14.30 4.89 24.95
CA THR A 481 -13.45 3.77 25.35
C THR A 481 -14.07 2.43 24.96
N ILE A 482 -13.23 1.45 24.67
CA ILE A 482 -13.65 0.07 24.40
C ILE A 482 -13.71 -0.68 25.72
N ASP A 483 -14.88 -1.22 26.05
CA ASP A 483 -15.09 -2.11 27.18
C ASP A 483 -14.90 -3.56 26.69
N PHE A 484 -13.84 -4.23 27.16
CA PHE A 484 -13.47 -5.58 26.71
C PHE A 484 -14.55 -6.65 26.94
N ASP A 485 -15.45 -6.41 27.88
CA ASP A 485 -16.50 -7.36 28.25
C ASP A 485 -17.87 -7.00 27.73
N LYS A 486 -18.13 -5.71 27.41
CA LYS A 486 -19.42 -5.28 26.87
C LYS A 486 -19.45 -5.17 25.35
N ASP A 487 -18.33 -4.68 24.75
CA ASP A 487 -18.25 -4.48 23.30
C ASP A 487 -17.94 -5.79 22.56
N ILE A 488 -17.53 -6.84 23.30
CA ILE A 488 -17.29 -8.18 22.76
C ILE A 488 -18.03 -9.21 23.60
N GLU A 489 -19.07 -9.79 23.02
CA GLU A 489 -19.77 -10.91 23.64
C GLU A 489 -18.91 -12.18 23.58
N ARG A 490 -18.73 -12.84 24.75
CA ARG A 490 -17.92 -14.06 24.88
C ARG A 490 -18.79 -15.23 25.25
N ILE A 491 -18.75 -16.29 24.45
CA ILE A 491 -19.46 -17.54 24.72
C ILE A 491 -18.50 -18.71 24.68
N SER A 492 -18.60 -19.58 25.68
CA SER A 492 -17.95 -20.88 25.69
C SER A 492 -18.69 -21.83 24.74
N VAL A 493 -18.04 -22.23 23.66
CA VAL A 493 -18.58 -23.16 22.65
C VAL A 493 -18.40 -24.61 23.14
N SER A 494 -17.21 -24.91 23.66
CA SER A 494 -16.89 -26.20 24.31
C SER A 494 -15.73 -26.02 25.30
N ASN A 495 -15.26 -27.08 25.91
CA ASN A 495 -14.18 -27.00 26.89
C ASN A 495 -12.91 -26.36 26.31
N GLY A 496 -12.60 -25.12 26.74
CA GLY A 496 -11.44 -24.36 26.27
C GLY A 496 -11.59 -23.71 24.90
N VAL A 497 -12.78 -23.75 24.29
CA VAL A 497 -13.09 -23.12 22.99
C VAL A 497 -14.03 -21.95 23.20
N GLU A 498 -13.62 -20.77 22.74
CA GLU A 498 -14.40 -19.54 22.88
C GLU A 498 -14.82 -18.98 21.51
N LEU A 499 -16.03 -18.42 21.49
CA LEU A 499 -16.52 -17.53 20.44
C LEU A 499 -16.51 -16.08 20.97
N LEU A 500 -15.85 -15.19 20.25
CA LEU A 500 -15.88 -13.75 20.44
C LEU A 500 -16.76 -13.14 19.37
N LYS A 501 -17.86 -12.50 19.77
CA LYS A 501 -18.81 -11.88 18.83
C LYS A 501 -18.83 -10.37 18.98
N VAL A 502 -18.76 -9.70 17.85
CA VAL A 502 -18.94 -8.25 17.71
C VAL A 502 -20.14 -7.98 16.79
N GLU A 503 -20.97 -6.99 17.15
CA GLU A 503 -22.14 -6.61 16.37
C GLU A 503 -21.75 -5.90 15.08
N ASN A 504 -22.40 -6.26 13.95
CA ASN A 504 -22.36 -5.49 12.71
C ASN A 504 -23.63 -4.64 12.58
N HIS A 505 -23.51 -3.33 12.77
CA HIS A 505 -24.63 -2.39 12.68
C HIS A 505 -24.86 -1.83 11.27
N ILE A 506 -23.96 -2.15 10.30
CA ILE A 506 -23.92 -1.47 9.00
C ILE A 506 -24.65 -2.25 7.91
N ASN A 507 -24.43 -3.57 7.84
CA ASN A 507 -24.99 -4.41 6.76
C ASN A 507 -25.13 -5.88 7.20
N ASP A 508 -25.55 -6.74 6.28
CA ASP A 508 -25.76 -8.18 6.51
C ASP A 508 -24.54 -9.05 6.11
N ILE A 509 -23.34 -8.46 6.02
CA ILE A 509 -22.12 -9.19 5.70
C ILE A 509 -21.44 -9.61 7.00
N PHE A 510 -21.30 -10.91 7.21
CA PHE A 510 -20.52 -11.43 8.33
C PHE A 510 -19.04 -11.63 7.98
N THR A 511 -18.21 -11.62 9.00
CA THR A 511 -16.87 -12.18 8.97
C THR A 511 -16.71 -13.18 10.11
N LEU A 512 -16.03 -14.30 9.83
CA LEU A 512 -15.69 -15.33 10.83
C LEU A 512 -14.24 -15.74 10.68
N MET A 513 -13.46 -15.54 11.71
CA MET A 513 -12.09 -16.05 11.82
C MET A 513 -12.07 -17.30 12.68
N ILE A 514 -11.59 -18.41 12.12
CA ILE A 514 -11.28 -19.64 12.86
C ILE A 514 -9.77 -19.66 13.05
N GLU A 515 -9.30 -19.58 14.30
CA GLU A 515 -7.89 -19.58 14.64
C GLU A 515 -7.51 -20.82 15.44
N TYR A 516 -6.84 -21.78 14.82
CA TYR A 516 -6.18 -22.88 15.52
C TYR A 516 -4.86 -22.36 16.12
N LYS A 517 -4.69 -22.49 17.44
CA LYS A 517 -3.53 -21.98 18.19
C LYS A 517 -2.31 -22.89 18.00
N VAL A 518 -1.91 -23.11 16.75
CA VAL A 518 -0.71 -23.84 16.34
C VAL A 518 -0.26 -23.40 14.97
N GLY A 519 1.04 -23.22 14.80
CA GLY A 519 1.60 -22.74 13.54
C GLY A 519 2.84 -23.53 13.11
N GLU A 520 3.61 -22.90 12.20
CA GLU A 520 4.78 -23.51 11.57
C GLU A 520 5.94 -23.79 12.54
N ALA A 521 5.97 -23.15 13.73
CA ALA A 521 6.99 -23.44 14.73
C ALA A 521 6.85 -24.86 15.31
N GLU A 522 5.63 -25.36 15.46
CA GLU A 522 5.30 -26.69 15.97
C GLU A 522 5.17 -27.71 14.81
N ILE A 523 4.53 -27.29 13.71
CA ILE A 523 4.28 -28.11 12.55
C ILE A 523 4.84 -27.40 11.30
N PRO A 524 6.12 -27.61 10.92
CA PRO A 524 6.78 -26.84 9.85
C PRO A 524 6.07 -26.89 8.49
N LEU A 525 5.34 -27.96 8.18
CA LEU A 525 4.58 -28.07 6.94
C LEU A 525 3.36 -27.15 6.87
N LEU A 526 2.94 -26.51 7.98
CA LEU A 526 1.83 -25.55 7.95
C LEU A 526 2.15 -24.30 7.12
N SER A 527 3.42 -23.96 6.92
CA SER A 527 3.82 -22.90 5.99
C SER A 527 3.30 -23.15 4.54
N TYR A 528 3.06 -24.41 4.18
CA TYR A 528 2.48 -24.81 2.90
C TYR A 528 1.03 -25.28 3.05
N ALA A 529 0.73 -26.04 4.09
CA ALA A 529 -0.59 -26.60 4.33
C ALA A 529 -1.64 -25.50 4.60
N GLY A 530 -1.29 -24.47 5.35
CA GLY A 530 -2.18 -23.32 5.57
C GLY A 530 -2.68 -22.70 4.26
N GLN A 531 -1.80 -22.53 3.28
CA GLN A 531 -2.18 -22.00 1.97
C GLN A 531 -2.86 -23.06 1.06
N ALA A 532 -2.55 -24.34 1.25
CA ALA A 532 -3.07 -25.40 0.38
C ALA A 532 -4.54 -25.72 0.62
N VAL A 533 -5.10 -25.36 1.79
CA VAL A 533 -6.51 -25.61 2.14
C VAL A 533 -7.47 -25.06 1.08
N LYS A 534 -7.19 -23.87 0.56
CA LYS A 534 -8.02 -23.25 -0.50
C LYS A 534 -7.99 -23.97 -1.86
N TYR A 535 -7.09 -24.94 -2.02
CA TYR A 535 -7.00 -25.83 -3.19
C TYR A 535 -7.48 -27.25 -2.91
N CYS A 536 -8.12 -27.46 -1.76
CA CYS A 536 -8.72 -28.73 -1.41
C CYS A 536 -10.18 -28.81 -1.85
N GLY A 537 -10.62 -29.99 -2.23
CA GLY A 537 -12.03 -30.37 -2.16
C GLY A 537 -12.41 -30.74 -0.73
N ALA A 538 -13.69 -31.07 -0.49
CA ALA A 538 -14.24 -31.41 0.82
C ALA A 538 -15.13 -32.66 0.75
N GLY A 539 -14.73 -33.74 1.40
CA GLY A 539 -15.47 -34.99 1.31
C GLY A 539 -15.56 -35.51 -0.12
N ASP A 540 -16.80 -35.62 -0.65
CA ASP A 540 -17.08 -36.03 -2.03
C ASP A 540 -17.07 -34.86 -3.02
N LEU A 541 -17.00 -33.61 -2.56
CA LEU A 541 -16.93 -32.43 -3.42
C LEU A 541 -15.51 -32.23 -3.94
N SER A 542 -15.38 -32.16 -5.27
CA SER A 542 -14.12 -31.74 -5.88
C SER A 542 -13.80 -30.27 -5.51
N LEU A 543 -12.57 -29.80 -5.75
CA LEU A 543 -12.21 -28.41 -5.58
C LEU A 543 -13.16 -27.45 -6.33
N ASN A 544 -13.49 -27.78 -7.59
CA ASN A 544 -14.35 -26.93 -8.40
C ASN A 544 -15.79 -26.92 -7.89
N ASP A 545 -16.31 -28.08 -7.46
CA ASP A 545 -17.66 -28.16 -6.89
C ASP A 545 -17.75 -27.37 -5.59
N LEU A 546 -16.75 -27.50 -4.70
CA LEU A 546 -16.71 -26.76 -3.46
C LEU A 546 -16.65 -25.24 -3.70
N LYS A 547 -15.81 -24.78 -4.63
CA LYS A 547 -15.75 -23.36 -5.02
C LYS A 547 -17.07 -22.85 -5.58
N ASN A 548 -17.74 -23.66 -6.43
CA ASN A 548 -19.06 -23.30 -6.95
C ASN A 548 -20.11 -23.23 -5.82
N GLU A 549 -20.10 -24.16 -4.87
CA GLU A 549 -21.03 -24.10 -3.73
C GLU A 549 -20.80 -22.83 -2.90
N PHE A 550 -19.55 -22.44 -2.63
CA PHE A 550 -19.26 -21.16 -1.96
C PHE A 550 -19.70 -19.94 -2.78
N ALA A 551 -19.48 -19.98 -4.10
CA ALA A 551 -19.87 -18.89 -4.99
C ALA A 551 -21.40 -18.69 -5.00
N LYS A 552 -22.21 -19.77 -5.03
CA LYS A 552 -23.70 -19.74 -4.98
C LYS A 552 -24.20 -19.02 -3.75
N ILE A 553 -23.60 -19.25 -2.60
CA ILE A 553 -24.02 -18.64 -1.33
C ILE A 553 -23.35 -17.28 -1.06
N GLY A 554 -22.51 -16.79 -1.97
CA GLY A 554 -21.84 -15.50 -1.80
C GLY A 554 -20.77 -15.49 -0.69
N THR A 555 -20.13 -16.63 -0.45
CA THR A 555 -19.10 -16.78 0.58
C THR A 555 -17.72 -16.91 0.00
N THR A 556 -16.77 -16.20 0.53
CA THR A 556 -15.33 -16.36 0.27
C THR A 556 -14.60 -16.82 1.52
N PHE A 557 -13.55 -17.59 1.35
CA PHE A 557 -12.64 -17.89 2.46
C PHE A 557 -11.18 -17.85 2.01
N ASN A 558 -10.31 -17.57 2.97
CA ASN A 558 -8.87 -17.65 2.81
C ASN A 558 -8.27 -18.45 3.97
N SER A 559 -7.08 -19.02 3.77
CA SER A 559 -6.41 -19.80 4.80
C SER A 559 -4.90 -19.59 4.73
N TRP A 560 -4.27 -19.44 5.90
CA TRP A 560 -2.83 -19.29 6.03
C TRP A 560 -2.35 -19.73 7.40
N SER A 561 -1.07 -19.91 7.55
CA SER A 561 -0.46 -20.16 8.86
C SER A 561 0.62 -19.12 9.16
N SER A 562 0.73 -18.81 10.43
CA SER A 562 1.80 -18.00 11.01
C SER A 562 2.73 -18.90 11.86
N ARG A 563 3.62 -18.28 12.59
CA ARG A 563 4.52 -19.00 13.49
C ARG A 563 3.78 -19.90 14.48
N THR A 564 2.70 -19.40 15.09
CA THR A 564 2.01 -20.06 16.23
C THR A 564 0.50 -20.22 16.02
N SER A 565 -0.02 -19.84 14.87
CA SER A 565 -1.45 -19.96 14.58
C SER A 565 -1.70 -20.33 13.11
N THR A 566 -2.79 -21.08 12.89
CA THR A 566 -3.34 -21.39 11.56
C THR A 566 -4.75 -20.83 11.49
N TYR A 567 -5.02 -20.07 10.42
CA TYR A 567 -6.24 -19.29 10.25
C TYR A 567 -7.07 -19.77 9.07
N ILE A 568 -8.39 -19.70 9.24
CA ILE A 568 -9.38 -19.71 8.17
C ILE A 568 -10.23 -18.47 8.35
N ASP A 569 -10.15 -17.55 7.40
CA ASP A 569 -10.90 -16.29 7.36
C ASP A 569 -12.03 -16.40 6.35
N ILE A 570 -13.26 -16.15 6.78
CA ILE A 570 -14.48 -16.37 6.04
C ILE A 570 -15.28 -15.09 6.01
N LYS A 571 -15.83 -14.75 4.85
CA LYS A 571 -16.69 -13.59 4.65
C LYS A 571 -17.86 -13.97 3.76
N GLY A 572 -19.07 -13.58 4.14
CA GLY A 572 -20.26 -13.89 3.35
C GLY A 572 -21.50 -13.17 3.83
N ASP A 573 -22.62 -13.49 3.22
CA ASP A 573 -23.95 -13.00 3.56
C ASP A 573 -24.51 -13.81 4.74
N GLU A 574 -25.05 -13.14 5.77
CA GLU A 574 -25.54 -13.80 6.99
C GLU A 574 -26.69 -14.78 6.73
N GLU A 575 -27.50 -14.57 5.71
CA GLU A 575 -28.55 -15.52 5.34
C GLU A 575 -28.02 -16.92 5.04
N ASN A 576 -26.74 -17.01 4.64
CA ASN A 576 -26.08 -18.25 4.25
C ASN A 576 -25.08 -18.77 5.29
N LEU A 577 -25.08 -18.23 6.52
CA LEU A 577 -24.11 -18.59 7.56
C LEU A 577 -24.12 -20.08 7.93
N ASP A 578 -25.30 -20.70 8.13
CA ASP A 578 -25.42 -22.13 8.46
C ASP A 578 -24.83 -23.03 7.35
N ARG A 579 -25.17 -22.73 6.08
CA ARG A 579 -24.61 -23.44 4.92
C ARG A 579 -23.11 -23.20 4.77
N THR A 580 -22.65 -21.99 5.03
CA THR A 580 -21.21 -21.68 5.03
C THR A 580 -20.45 -22.54 6.03
N LEU A 581 -20.96 -22.62 7.27
CA LEU A 581 -20.33 -23.43 8.32
C LEU A 581 -20.37 -24.91 8.00
N GLU A 582 -21.42 -25.40 7.35
CA GLU A 582 -21.49 -26.79 6.86
C GLU A 582 -20.36 -27.08 5.86
N LEU A 583 -20.18 -26.24 4.83
CA LEU A 583 -19.13 -26.42 3.83
C LEU A 583 -17.72 -26.31 4.42
N ILE A 584 -17.49 -25.35 5.32
CA ILE A 584 -16.21 -25.18 6.02
C ILE A 584 -15.95 -26.39 6.94
N GLY A 585 -16.99 -26.87 7.63
CA GLY A 585 -16.87 -28.06 8.48
C GLY A 585 -16.50 -29.31 7.68
N MET A 586 -17.11 -29.52 6.50
CA MET A 586 -16.73 -30.58 5.57
C MET A 586 -15.27 -30.45 5.11
N LEU A 587 -14.84 -29.22 4.80
CA LEU A 587 -13.46 -28.94 4.38
C LEU A 587 -12.46 -29.23 5.51
N ILE A 588 -12.78 -28.88 6.75
CA ILE A 588 -11.93 -29.15 7.93
C ILE A 588 -11.88 -30.66 8.23
N ASP A 589 -13.01 -31.35 8.18
CA ASP A 589 -13.11 -32.78 8.49
C ASP A 589 -12.42 -33.65 7.46
N LYS A 590 -12.70 -33.38 6.18
CA LYS A 590 -12.24 -34.25 5.05
C LYS A 590 -11.67 -33.46 3.90
N PRO A 591 -10.56 -32.69 4.12
CA PRO A 591 -9.90 -32.00 3.04
C PRO A 591 -9.27 -32.97 2.05
N THR A 592 -9.50 -32.79 0.78
CA THR A 592 -8.95 -33.62 -0.30
C THR A 592 -8.07 -32.79 -1.22
N LEU A 593 -6.76 -33.05 -1.23
CA LEU A 593 -5.79 -32.33 -2.07
C LEU A 593 -5.26 -33.30 -3.15
N GLU A 594 -5.49 -32.95 -4.39
CA GLU A 594 -4.91 -33.71 -5.50
C GLU A 594 -3.41 -33.39 -5.64
N GLN A 595 -2.60 -34.40 -5.98
CA GLN A 595 -1.16 -34.21 -6.22
C GLN A 595 -0.88 -33.25 -7.39
N SER A 596 -1.77 -33.16 -8.37
CA SER A 596 -1.74 -32.24 -9.51
C SER A 596 -1.85 -30.79 -9.02
N LYS A 597 -2.76 -30.49 -8.09
CA LYS A 597 -2.97 -29.16 -7.51
C LYS A 597 -1.77 -28.74 -6.64
N LEU A 598 -1.28 -29.66 -5.80
CA LEU A 598 -0.06 -29.40 -5.03
C LEU A 598 1.13 -29.10 -5.96
N LYS A 599 1.24 -29.78 -7.09
CA LYS A 599 2.29 -29.48 -8.07
C LYS A 599 2.18 -28.06 -8.63
N THR A 600 0.98 -27.58 -8.91
CA THR A 600 0.73 -26.19 -9.35
C THR A 600 1.18 -25.18 -8.28
N ILE A 601 0.82 -25.41 -7.01
CA ILE A 601 1.27 -24.58 -5.88
C ILE A 601 2.80 -24.56 -5.80
N ILE A 602 3.46 -25.69 -5.92
CA ILE A 602 4.92 -25.80 -5.89
C ILE A 602 5.56 -25.08 -7.08
N ASP A 603 5.04 -25.23 -8.27
CA ASP A 603 5.56 -24.57 -9.47
C ASP A 603 5.43 -23.04 -9.34
N SER A 604 4.35 -22.53 -8.76
CA SER A 604 4.15 -21.11 -8.44
C SER A 604 5.17 -20.62 -7.40
N GLU A 605 5.34 -21.36 -6.30
CA GLU A 605 6.34 -21.03 -5.27
C GLU A 605 7.77 -20.98 -5.86
N LEU A 606 8.12 -21.91 -6.75
CA LEU A 606 9.43 -21.90 -7.41
C LEU A 606 9.61 -20.70 -8.35
N ALA A 607 8.54 -20.22 -8.97
CA ALA A 607 8.56 -18.99 -9.76
C ALA A 607 8.78 -17.76 -8.88
N VAL A 608 8.05 -17.64 -7.78
CA VAL A 608 8.24 -16.58 -6.79
C VAL A 608 9.69 -16.53 -6.30
N ARG A 609 10.27 -17.66 -5.91
CA ARG A 609 11.69 -17.75 -5.47
C ARG A 609 12.68 -17.32 -6.53
N LYS A 610 12.36 -17.49 -7.80
CA LYS A 610 13.20 -17.01 -8.90
C LYS A 610 13.14 -15.48 -9.02
N VAL A 611 11.95 -14.91 -8.86
CA VAL A 611 11.74 -13.46 -8.87
C VAL A 611 12.39 -12.81 -7.63
N GLU A 612 12.22 -13.36 -6.44
CA GLU A 612 12.87 -12.89 -5.20
C GLU A 612 14.36 -12.61 -5.38
N ARG A 613 15.07 -13.50 -6.06
CA ARG A 613 16.53 -13.35 -6.28
C ARG A 613 16.90 -12.30 -7.30
N SER A 614 15.96 -11.85 -8.11
CA SER A 614 16.21 -10.82 -9.12
C SER A 614 16.02 -9.39 -8.59
N GLU A 615 15.14 -9.20 -7.63
CA GLU A 615 14.75 -7.89 -7.09
C GLU A 615 15.67 -7.45 -5.94
N PRO A 616 16.27 -6.23 -6.01
CA PRO A 616 17.13 -5.73 -4.93
C PRO A 616 16.43 -5.63 -3.58
N ASP A 617 15.15 -5.23 -3.54
CA ASP A 617 14.37 -5.12 -2.32
C ASP A 617 14.12 -6.49 -1.68
N ALA A 618 13.81 -7.51 -2.48
CA ALA A 618 13.60 -8.87 -1.98
C ALA A 618 14.91 -9.46 -1.42
N VAL A 619 16.05 -9.20 -2.07
CA VAL A 619 17.37 -9.60 -1.54
C VAL A 619 17.69 -8.86 -0.24
N ALA A 620 17.32 -7.58 -0.13
CA ALA A 620 17.51 -6.80 1.08
C ALA A 620 16.65 -7.32 2.24
N ASN A 621 15.39 -7.69 1.98
CA ASN A 621 14.53 -8.34 2.96
C ASN A 621 15.09 -9.70 3.43
N ALA A 622 15.64 -10.49 2.51
CA ALA A 622 16.31 -11.75 2.86
C ALA A 622 17.56 -11.52 3.72
N LEU A 623 18.34 -10.47 3.43
CA LEU A 623 19.49 -10.07 4.24
C LEU A 623 19.06 -9.56 5.62
N TYR A 624 17.98 -8.75 5.69
CA TYR A 624 17.40 -8.30 6.95
C TYR A 624 17.01 -9.48 7.83
N ASN A 625 16.26 -10.43 7.26
CA ASN A 625 15.85 -11.63 7.97
C ASN A 625 17.06 -12.49 8.41
N TYR A 626 18.12 -12.55 7.58
CA TYR A 626 19.36 -13.19 7.95
C TYR A 626 20.07 -12.46 9.09
N GLY A 627 20.09 -11.15 9.12
CA GLY A 627 20.64 -10.36 10.22
C GLY A 627 19.94 -10.64 11.55
N LEU A 628 18.63 -10.85 11.53
CA LEU A 628 17.85 -11.16 12.74
C LEU A 628 17.98 -12.62 13.21
N TYR A 629 18.07 -13.58 12.28
CA TYR A 629 17.90 -15.00 12.60
C TYR A 629 19.01 -15.93 12.09
N GLU A 630 19.97 -15.41 11.33
CA GLU A 630 21.07 -16.16 10.67
C GLU A 630 20.54 -17.39 9.92
N ASN A 631 21.03 -18.57 10.24
CA ASN A 631 20.64 -19.83 9.61
C ASN A 631 19.18 -20.25 9.90
N LYS A 632 18.51 -19.58 10.84
CA LYS A 632 17.09 -19.74 11.12
C LYS A 632 16.22 -18.71 10.38
N SER A 633 16.80 -17.91 9.45
CA SER A 633 16.04 -17.03 8.55
C SER A 633 14.96 -17.83 7.82
N SER A 634 13.76 -17.24 7.65
CA SER A 634 12.66 -17.89 6.94
C SER A 634 13.02 -18.24 5.48
N TYR A 635 13.93 -17.51 4.86
CA TYR A 635 14.45 -17.79 3.52
C TYR A 635 15.39 -19.01 3.47
N ILE A 636 16.00 -19.36 4.60
CA ILE A 636 16.91 -20.51 4.73
C ILE A 636 16.18 -21.72 5.31
N ASP A 637 15.30 -21.50 6.29
CA ASP A 637 14.61 -22.53 7.07
C ASP A 637 13.44 -23.20 6.31
N ARG A 638 12.97 -22.58 5.22
CA ARG A 638 11.94 -23.14 4.34
C ARG A 638 12.44 -24.37 3.58
N LEU A 639 11.54 -25.24 3.11
CA LEU A 639 11.89 -26.41 2.30
C LEU A 639 12.70 -26.00 1.06
N SER A 640 13.76 -26.75 0.75
CA SER A 640 14.53 -26.56 -0.49
C SER A 640 13.68 -26.85 -1.73
N SER A 641 14.09 -26.32 -2.88
CA SER A 641 13.41 -26.62 -4.15
C SER A 641 13.35 -28.12 -4.48
N LYS A 642 14.31 -28.90 -3.98
CA LYS A 642 14.34 -30.35 -4.16
C LYS A 642 13.34 -31.07 -3.25
N GLU A 643 13.20 -30.60 -2.01
CA GLU A 643 12.22 -31.12 -1.05
C GLU A 643 10.80 -30.78 -1.46
N LEU A 644 10.55 -29.54 -1.89
CA LEU A 644 9.25 -29.11 -2.42
C LEU A 644 8.77 -30.02 -3.55
N LYS A 645 9.65 -30.28 -4.53
CA LYS A 645 9.30 -31.17 -5.67
C LYS A 645 8.97 -32.60 -5.28
N LYS A 646 9.33 -33.03 -4.08
CA LYS A 646 9.04 -34.36 -3.54
C LYS A 646 7.87 -34.37 -2.57
N LEU A 647 7.30 -33.21 -2.28
CA LEU A 647 6.21 -33.08 -1.32
C LEU A 647 4.97 -33.83 -1.83
N GLN A 648 4.35 -34.57 -0.94
CA GLN A 648 3.14 -35.34 -1.22
C GLN A 648 1.92 -34.62 -0.64
N ALA A 649 0.83 -34.60 -1.40
CA ALA A 649 -0.43 -33.97 -1.01
C ALA A 649 -0.97 -34.52 0.31
N THR A 650 -0.86 -35.83 0.53
CA THR A 650 -1.26 -36.47 1.79
C THR A 650 -0.54 -35.90 3.01
N LYS A 651 0.78 -35.63 2.92
CA LYS A 651 1.53 -35.04 4.02
C LYS A 651 1.10 -33.61 4.32
N VAL A 652 0.71 -32.84 3.30
CA VAL A 652 0.20 -31.47 3.44
C VAL A 652 -1.15 -31.50 4.15
N VAL A 653 -2.05 -32.38 3.71
CA VAL A 653 -3.35 -32.61 4.35
C VAL A 653 -3.19 -33.09 5.79
N ASP A 654 -2.30 -34.06 6.05
CA ASP A 654 -2.05 -34.57 7.39
C ASP A 654 -1.53 -33.46 8.34
N ALA A 655 -0.69 -32.56 7.84
CA ALA A 655 -0.22 -31.41 8.63
C ALA A 655 -1.37 -30.47 9.00
N PHE A 656 -2.27 -30.16 8.07
CA PHE A 656 -3.47 -29.36 8.34
C PHE A 656 -4.40 -30.08 9.34
N LYS A 657 -4.70 -31.36 9.13
CA LYS A 657 -5.53 -32.15 10.05
C LYS A 657 -4.91 -32.25 11.44
N LYS A 658 -3.59 -32.32 11.53
CA LYS A 658 -2.92 -32.22 12.81
C LYS A 658 -3.14 -30.85 13.48
N ALA A 659 -3.15 -29.76 12.72
CA ALA A 659 -3.43 -28.44 13.29
C ALA A 659 -4.84 -28.34 13.89
N THR A 660 -5.84 -28.98 13.29
CA THR A 660 -7.21 -28.96 13.82
C THR A 660 -7.39 -29.74 15.14
N THR A 661 -6.36 -30.47 15.59
CA THR A 661 -6.37 -31.11 16.93
C THR A 661 -5.92 -30.19 18.07
N TYR A 662 -5.46 -28.98 17.74
CA TYR A 662 -5.05 -27.97 18.73
C TYR A 662 -6.23 -27.09 19.14
N ASN A 663 -6.00 -26.27 20.20
CA ASN A 663 -7.01 -25.32 20.65
C ASN A 663 -7.43 -24.36 19.54
N VAL A 664 -8.71 -24.01 19.52
CA VAL A 664 -9.31 -23.15 18.52
C VAL A 664 -10.07 -21.98 19.17
N GLN A 665 -10.03 -20.82 18.55
CA GLN A 665 -10.83 -19.64 18.91
C GLN A 665 -11.60 -19.16 17.68
N PHE A 666 -12.84 -18.77 17.90
CA PHE A 666 -13.70 -18.18 16.87
C PHE A 666 -13.90 -16.69 17.14
N ARG A 667 -13.77 -15.88 16.09
CA ARG A 667 -14.10 -14.45 16.13
C ARG A 667 -15.12 -14.17 15.04
N PHE A 668 -16.32 -13.81 15.45
CA PHE A 668 -17.43 -13.54 14.55
C PHE A 668 -17.84 -12.06 14.63
N THR A 669 -18.03 -11.44 13.49
CA THR A 669 -18.63 -10.11 13.38
C THR A 669 -19.84 -10.19 12.46
N GLY A 670 -21.02 -9.91 13.00
CA GLY A 670 -22.28 -10.02 12.28
C GLY A 670 -23.46 -9.69 13.19
N LYS A 671 -24.68 -9.75 12.64
CA LYS A 671 -25.95 -9.50 13.36
C LYS A 671 -26.48 -10.72 14.09
N THR A 672 -26.16 -11.92 13.59
CA THR A 672 -26.62 -13.19 14.19
C THR A 672 -26.17 -13.29 15.65
N SER A 673 -27.06 -13.73 16.54
CA SER A 673 -26.76 -13.81 17.97
C SER A 673 -25.57 -14.74 18.25
N ALA A 674 -24.78 -14.43 19.28
CA ALA A 674 -23.64 -15.27 19.65
C ALA A 674 -24.07 -16.71 19.99
N LYS A 675 -25.26 -16.88 20.59
CA LYS A 675 -25.83 -18.21 20.88
C LYS A 675 -26.09 -19.01 19.59
N ASP A 676 -26.77 -18.39 18.61
CA ASP A 676 -27.09 -19.09 17.35
C ASP A 676 -25.81 -19.42 16.57
N VAL A 677 -24.84 -18.51 16.51
CA VAL A 677 -23.54 -18.77 15.90
C VAL A 677 -22.80 -19.92 16.62
N SER A 678 -22.82 -19.94 17.95
CA SER A 678 -22.24 -21.02 18.75
C SER A 678 -22.92 -22.37 18.44
N ASP A 679 -24.24 -22.40 18.39
CA ASP A 679 -25.00 -23.62 18.09
C ASP A 679 -24.66 -24.15 16.68
N MET A 680 -24.53 -23.24 15.67
CA MET A 680 -24.11 -23.62 14.32
C MET A 680 -22.66 -24.12 14.27
N ILE A 681 -21.74 -23.48 15.01
CA ILE A 681 -20.35 -23.94 15.14
C ILE A 681 -20.30 -25.35 15.72
N ILE A 682 -21.01 -25.60 16.81
CA ILE A 682 -21.09 -26.94 17.46
C ILE A 682 -21.64 -27.98 16.49
N LYS A 683 -22.62 -27.61 15.68
CA LYS A 683 -23.27 -28.50 14.72
C LYS A 683 -22.34 -28.89 13.55
N HIS A 684 -21.54 -27.94 13.07
CA HIS A 684 -20.85 -28.11 11.79
C HIS A 684 -19.33 -28.23 11.89
N ILE A 685 -18.69 -27.54 12.85
CA ILE A 685 -17.23 -27.50 12.89
C ILE A 685 -16.69 -28.60 13.81
N PRO A 686 -15.85 -29.52 13.30
CA PRO A 686 -15.25 -30.58 14.12
C PRO A 686 -14.29 -29.98 15.15
N MET A 687 -14.48 -30.30 16.40
CA MET A 687 -13.65 -29.87 17.54
C MET A 687 -13.20 -31.06 18.36
N HIS A 688 -11.99 -30.99 18.92
CA HIS A 688 -11.47 -32.02 19.78
C HIS A 688 -11.88 -31.82 21.24
N GLU A 689 -12.33 -32.85 21.93
CA GLU A 689 -12.70 -32.79 23.36
C GLU A 689 -11.52 -32.38 24.27
N LYS A 690 -10.31 -32.73 23.90
CA LYS A 690 -9.06 -32.42 24.61
C LYS A 690 -8.04 -31.85 23.63
N PRO A 691 -8.15 -30.55 23.29
CA PRO A 691 -7.26 -29.95 22.31
C PRO A 691 -5.81 -29.91 22.82
N LEU A 692 -4.87 -30.06 21.90
CA LEU A 692 -3.45 -29.88 22.16
C LEU A 692 -3.13 -28.40 22.35
N ILE A 693 -2.04 -28.10 23.06
CA ILE A 693 -1.56 -26.74 23.31
C ILE A 693 -0.16 -26.61 22.72
N ASP A 694 0.00 -25.64 21.83
CA ASP A 694 1.32 -25.20 21.35
C ASP A 694 2.01 -24.42 22.48
N LYS A 695 3.27 -24.72 22.73
CA LYS A 695 4.11 -24.08 23.75
C LYS A 695 5.19 -23.18 23.13
N ASN A 696 5.18 -23.00 21.82
CA ASN A 696 6.14 -22.14 21.15
C ASN A 696 5.87 -20.66 21.46
N GLU A 697 6.94 -19.88 21.60
CA GLU A 697 6.83 -18.44 21.76
C GLU A 697 6.21 -17.77 20.52
N LEU A 698 5.37 -16.75 20.73
CA LEU A 698 4.73 -15.99 19.63
C LEU A 698 5.79 -15.30 18.75
N ASP A 699 6.81 -14.75 19.36
CA ASP A 699 7.94 -14.14 18.65
C ASP A 699 9.07 -15.14 18.45
N LYS A 700 9.67 -15.12 17.26
CA LYS A 700 10.89 -15.88 16.98
C LYS A 700 12.06 -15.19 17.67
N PRO A 701 12.84 -15.89 18.54
CA PRO A 701 14.00 -15.30 19.20
C PRO A 701 15.00 -14.74 18.19
N ARG A 702 15.37 -13.48 18.35
CA ARG A 702 16.32 -12.78 17.48
C ARG A 702 17.73 -12.92 18.03
N LYS A 703 18.70 -12.81 17.12
CA LYS A 703 20.11 -12.82 17.51
C LYS A 703 20.47 -11.55 18.27
N SER A 704 21.18 -11.72 19.38
CA SER A 704 21.77 -10.63 20.13
C SER A 704 23.14 -10.27 19.55
N TYR A 705 23.43 -8.96 19.48
CA TYR A 705 24.71 -8.41 19.03
C TYR A 705 25.34 -7.60 20.16
N SER A 706 26.62 -7.81 20.42
CA SER A 706 27.39 -7.07 21.41
C SER A 706 28.28 -5.97 20.80
N GLU A 707 28.41 -5.94 19.48
CA GLU A 707 29.20 -4.96 18.73
C GLU A 707 28.49 -4.57 17.43
N ASN A 708 28.78 -3.38 16.92
CA ASN A 708 28.29 -2.95 15.64
C ASN A 708 28.73 -3.92 14.54
N THR A 709 27.77 -4.36 13.73
CA THR A 709 28.02 -5.36 12.68
C THR A 709 27.43 -4.87 11.34
N VAL A 710 28.19 -4.98 10.27
CA VAL A 710 27.74 -4.62 8.92
C VAL A 710 27.65 -5.88 8.07
N PHE A 711 26.47 -6.29 7.72
CA PHE A 711 26.22 -7.32 6.70
C PHE A 711 26.11 -6.68 5.33
N PHE A 712 26.88 -7.16 4.37
CA PHE A 712 26.90 -6.62 3.03
C PHE A 712 26.68 -7.71 1.98
N VAL A 713 25.74 -7.47 1.06
CA VAL A 713 25.52 -8.26 -0.15
C VAL A 713 25.79 -7.42 -1.39
N ASN A 714 26.71 -7.89 -2.22
CA ASN A 714 26.98 -7.23 -3.49
C ASN A 714 25.89 -7.55 -4.52
N LYS A 715 25.17 -6.53 -4.99
CA LYS A 715 24.22 -6.59 -6.11
C LYS A 715 24.72 -5.72 -7.26
N PRO A 716 25.52 -6.29 -8.18
CA PRO A 716 26.14 -5.52 -9.25
C PRO A 716 25.12 -4.79 -10.13
N LYS A 717 25.41 -3.55 -10.49
CA LYS A 717 24.58 -2.70 -11.32
C LYS A 717 23.23 -2.28 -10.68
N SER A 718 23.02 -2.53 -9.39
CA SER A 718 21.92 -1.93 -8.66
C SER A 718 22.04 -0.41 -8.70
N ARG A 719 20.97 0.29 -9.05
CA ARG A 719 20.93 1.77 -9.05
C ARG A 719 20.83 2.31 -7.65
N GLN A 720 20.06 1.62 -6.82
CA GLN A 720 19.95 1.96 -5.41
C GLN A 720 20.65 0.94 -4.52
N SER A 721 21.15 1.42 -3.38
CA SER A 721 21.45 0.61 -2.22
C SER A 721 20.22 0.58 -1.30
N LYS A 722 19.92 -0.59 -0.77
CA LYS A 722 18.88 -0.82 0.23
C LYS A 722 19.54 -1.13 1.56
N MET A 723 19.24 -0.32 2.56
CA MET A 723 19.86 -0.41 3.88
C MET A 723 18.81 -0.61 4.96
N PHE A 724 19.01 -1.61 5.80
CA PHE A 724 18.27 -1.81 7.03
C PHE A 724 19.16 -1.58 8.24
N PHE A 725 18.58 -1.03 9.29
CA PHE A 725 19.23 -0.75 10.56
C PHE A 725 18.44 -1.43 11.67
N TYR A 726 19.12 -2.11 12.57
CA TYR A 726 18.48 -2.87 13.62
C TYR A 726 19.27 -2.81 14.92
N PHE A 727 18.58 -2.72 16.03
CA PHE A 727 19.05 -3.07 17.37
C PHE A 727 17.88 -3.49 18.25
N ALA A 728 18.17 -4.37 19.21
CA ALA A 728 17.18 -4.82 20.20
C ALA A 728 17.02 -3.79 21.31
N GLY A 729 15.76 -3.49 21.66
CA GLY A 729 15.39 -2.74 22.86
C GLY A 729 15.33 -3.64 24.09
N ASN A 730 14.76 -3.11 25.18
CA ASN A 730 14.50 -3.84 26.40
C ASN A 730 13.12 -4.54 26.36
N SER A 731 12.74 -5.20 27.45
CA SER A 731 11.44 -5.86 27.56
C SER A 731 10.31 -4.83 27.59
N PHE A 732 9.24 -5.10 26.85
CA PHE A 732 8.04 -4.28 26.80
C PHE A 732 7.16 -4.48 28.03
N SER A 733 6.61 -3.37 28.55
CA SER A 733 5.45 -3.36 29.45
C SER A 733 4.52 -2.21 29.04
N PRO A 734 3.21 -2.25 29.41
CA PRO A 734 2.24 -1.20 29.06
C PRO A 734 2.68 0.22 29.43
N GLU A 735 3.40 0.38 30.54
CA GLU A 735 3.91 1.66 31.03
C GLU A 735 4.95 2.30 30.09
N LYS A 736 5.62 1.47 29.27
CA LYS A 736 6.62 1.93 28.29
C LYS A 736 6.00 2.44 27.00
N ALA A 737 4.71 2.18 26.75
CA ALA A 737 4.09 2.47 25.48
C ALA A 737 4.18 3.96 25.08
N VAL A 738 3.91 4.86 26.01
CA VAL A 738 3.94 6.32 25.77
C VAL A 738 5.36 6.79 25.41
N GLU A 739 6.38 6.31 26.11
CA GLU A 739 7.77 6.65 25.83
C GLU A 739 8.20 6.18 24.42
N ILE A 740 7.83 4.94 24.06
CA ILE A 740 8.12 4.35 22.76
C ILE A 740 7.41 5.13 21.64
N GLU A 741 6.14 5.43 21.81
CA GLU A 741 5.34 6.16 20.82
C GLU A 741 5.82 7.60 20.65
N ALA A 742 6.18 8.28 21.73
CA ALA A 742 6.73 9.63 21.69
C ALA A 742 8.10 9.67 20.98
N TYR A 743 8.97 8.72 21.27
CA TYR A 743 10.24 8.60 20.58
C TYR A 743 10.05 8.24 19.08
N ASN A 744 9.13 7.32 18.78
CA ASN A 744 8.80 6.97 17.40
C ASN A 744 8.32 8.18 16.59
N GLU A 745 7.47 9.03 17.20
CA GLU A 745 7.00 10.24 16.55
C GLU A 745 8.13 11.27 16.37
N TYR A 746 8.99 11.39 17.36
CA TYR A 746 10.14 12.30 17.29
C TYR A 746 11.12 11.93 16.18
N ILE A 747 11.49 10.64 16.07
CA ILE A 747 12.53 10.19 15.13
C ILE A 747 11.96 9.80 13.76
N GLY A 748 10.79 9.16 13.73
CA GLY A 748 10.21 8.51 12.55
C GLY A 748 8.78 8.93 12.19
N GLY A 749 8.23 9.97 12.79
CA GLY A 749 6.85 10.43 12.61
C GLY A 749 6.51 10.97 11.20
N GLY A 750 6.71 10.16 10.16
CA GLY A 750 6.40 10.52 8.77
C GLY A 750 7.17 11.76 8.30
N PHE A 751 6.49 12.69 7.64
CA PHE A 751 7.09 13.94 7.15
C PHE A 751 7.64 14.83 8.27
N ASN A 752 7.20 14.62 9.49
CA ASN A 752 7.62 15.39 10.66
C ASN A 752 8.75 14.70 11.43
N GLY A 753 8.98 13.41 11.23
CA GLY A 753 10.08 12.68 11.85
C GLY A 753 11.45 13.15 11.38
N LEU A 754 12.41 13.16 12.27
CA LEU A 754 13.77 13.65 11.96
C LEU A 754 14.44 12.87 10.83
N ILE A 755 14.20 11.57 10.74
CA ILE A 755 14.82 10.73 9.70
C ILE A 755 14.39 11.20 8.31
N LEU A 756 13.09 11.37 8.08
CA LEU A 756 12.61 11.78 6.76
C LEU A 756 13.00 13.22 6.44
N GLN A 757 12.92 14.11 7.42
CA GLN A 757 13.35 15.51 7.25
C GLN A 757 14.83 15.60 6.86
N GLU A 758 15.72 14.94 7.59
CA GLU A 758 17.16 15.08 7.38
C GLU A 758 17.67 14.32 6.14
N ILE A 759 17.06 13.20 5.80
CA ILE A 759 17.50 12.37 4.67
C ILE A 759 16.83 12.77 3.37
N ARG A 760 15.49 12.96 3.38
CA ARG A 760 14.72 13.29 2.18
C ARG A 760 14.61 14.80 1.95
N GLU A 761 13.99 15.52 2.89
CA GLU A 761 13.61 16.92 2.66
C GLU A 761 14.82 17.87 2.55
N TYR A 762 15.82 17.70 3.42
CA TYR A 762 16.96 18.62 3.45
C TYR A 762 18.14 18.19 2.57
N ARG A 763 18.29 16.88 2.32
CA ARG A 763 19.45 16.37 1.57
C ARG A 763 19.10 15.61 0.29
N SER A 764 17.83 15.35 0.05
CA SER A 764 17.34 14.58 -1.11
C SER A 764 18.13 13.28 -1.36
N LEU A 765 18.58 12.63 -0.29
CA LEU A 765 19.37 11.42 -0.37
C LEU A 765 18.53 10.18 -0.66
N SER A 766 17.25 10.23 -0.33
CA SER A 766 16.35 9.08 -0.44
C SER A 766 14.92 9.56 -0.71
N TYR A 767 14.16 8.79 -1.48
CA TYR A 767 12.71 8.94 -1.55
C TYR A 767 12.03 8.34 -0.32
N ALA A 768 12.50 7.17 0.13
CA ALA A 768 11.94 6.46 1.27
C ALA A 768 13.00 6.21 2.36
N ALA A 769 12.80 6.83 3.51
CA ALA A 769 13.60 6.64 4.72
C ALA A 769 12.68 6.66 5.94
N GLY A 770 13.00 5.87 6.95
CA GLY A 770 12.23 5.86 8.20
C GLY A 770 12.88 4.99 9.25
N GLY A 771 12.39 5.09 10.48
CA GLY A 771 12.83 4.25 11.59
C GLY A 771 11.90 4.38 12.79
N SER A 772 11.62 3.28 13.45
CA SER A 772 10.76 3.24 14.63
C SER A 772 11.00 1.98 15.45
N PHE A 773 10.58 2.01 16.69
CA PHE A 773 10.45 0.79 17.48
C PHE A 773 9.14 0.09 17.16
N SER A 774 9.20 -1.22 16.97
CA SER A 774 8.05 -2.12 16.90
C SER A 774 7.86 -2.89 18.20
N LEU A 775 6.62 -2.98 18.65
CA LEU A 775 6.27 -3.71 19.85
C LEU A 775 6.37 -5.23 19.61
N PRO A 776 6.68 -6.02 20.64
CA PRO A 776 6.57 -7.47 20.58
C PRO A 776 5.11 -7.92 20.55
N LYS A 777 4.86 -9.20 20.35
CA LYS A 777 3.50 -9.78 20.42
C LYS A 777 3.02 -10.06 21.84
N GLU A 778 3.92 -10.10 22.81
CA GLU A 778 3.62 -10.40 24.21
C GLU A 778 4.33 -9.44 25.14
N VAL A 779 3.71 -9.16 26.28
CA VAL A 779 4.33 -8.44 27.39
C VAL A 779 5.59 -9.16 27.88
N GLY A 780 6.61 -8.41 28.27
CA GLY A 780 7.89 -8.95 28.77
C GLY A 780 8.87 -9.40 27.69
N LYS A 781 8.49 -9.38 26.40
CA LYS A 781 9.41 -9.62 25.28
C LYS A 781 10.06 -8.32 24.81
N PRO A 782 11.24 -8.38 24.19
CA PRO A 782 11.91 -7.19 23.67
C PRO A 782 11.13 -6.52 22.55
N TYR A 783 11.04 -5.19 22.60
CA TYR A 783 10.74 -4.38 21.40
C TYR A 783 12.03 -4.11 20.62
N ASP A 784 11.91 -3.76 19.34
CA ASP A 784 13.07 -3.64 18.46
C ASP A 784 13.01 -2.38 17.63
N PHE A 785 14.18 -1.76 17.43
CA PHE A 785 14.33 -0.70 16.47
C PHE A 785 14.54 -1.25 15.06
N TYR A 786 13.77 -0.76 14.13
CA TYR A 786 13.87 -1.00 12.70
C TYR A 786 14.08 0.33 11.98
N GLY A 787 15.08 0.40 11.11
CA GLY A 787 15.31 1.54 10.22
C GLY A 787 15.50 1.08 8.79
N TYR A 788 15.12 1.94 7.85
CA TYR A 788 15.26 1.70 6.41
C TYR A 788 15.66 2.97 5.66
N VAL A 789 16.57 2.82 4.70
CA VAL A 789 16.94 3.87 3.73
C VAL A 789 17.23 3.23 2.37
N GLY A 790 16.53 3.71 1.33
CA GLY A 790 16.83 3.39 -0.07
C GLY A 790 17.46 4.60 -0.76
N THR A 791 18.72 4.50 -1.21
CA THR A 791 19.46 5.64 -1.79
C THR A 791 20.22 5.23 -3.03
N GLN A 792 20.68 6.18 -3.85
CA GLN A 792 21.60 5.88 -4.95
C GLN A 792 22.85 5.17 -4.43
N SER A 793 23.35 4.18 -5.17
CA SER A 793 24.46 3.34 -4.72
C SER A 793 25.75 4.11 -4.41
N ASP A 794 26.03 5.24 -5.09
CA ASP A 794 27.15 6.12 -4.82
C ASP A 794 26.94 7.08 -3.63
N LYS A 795 25.70 7.16 -3.10
CA LYS A 795 25.33 7.94 -1.91
C LYS A 795 25.17 7.09 -0.64
N THR A 796 25.42 5.79 -0.73
CA THR A 796 25.22 4.82 0.36
C THR A 796 25.87 5.28 1.66
N LEU A 797 27.16 5.65 1.64
CA LEU A 797 27.89 6.05 2.86
C LEU A 797 27.37 7.37 3.43
N THR A 798 27.03 8.34 2.57
CA THR A 798 26.48 9.62 3.00
C THR A 798 25.14 9.44 3.69
N ALA A 799 24.24 8.63 3.11
CA ALA A 799 22.93 8.37 3.72
C ALA A 799 23.06 7.56 5.02
N MET A 800 23.99 6.61 5.06
CA MET A 800 24.30 5.83 6.26
C MET A 800 24.87 6.69 7.39
N GLU A 801 25.73 7.66 7.07
CA GLU A 801 26.32 8.61 8.02
C GLU A 801 25.20 9.46 8.66
N VAL A 802 24.35 10.07 7.83
CA VAL A 802 23.24 10.90 8.31
C VAL A 802 22.31 10.07 9.19
N PHE A 803 21.88 8.89 8.74
CA PHE A 803 20.98 8.04 9.53
C PHE A 803 21.62 7.63 10.88
N THR A 804 22.87 7.19 10.84
CA THR A 804 23.60 6.74 12.04
C THR A 804 23.77 7.90 13.03
N SER A 805 24.13 9.09 12.54
CA SER A 805 24.26 10.28 13.39
C SER A 805 22.94 10.66 14.06
N LEU A 806 21.81 10.62 13.33
CA LEU A 806 20.49 10.90 13.91
C LEU A 806 20.13 9.95 15.06
N ILE A 807 20.55 8.69 14.96
CA ILE A 807 20.28 7.69 16.01
C ILE A 807 21.29 7.78 17.16
N ARG A 808 22.58 8.07 16.90
CA ARG A 808 23.64 8.07 17.91
C ARG A 808 23.79 9.40 18.62
N ASP A 809 23.65 10.48 17.86
CA ASP A 809 23.83 11.85 18.29
C ASP A 809 22.51 12.62 18.08
N MET A 810 21.40 12.05 18.61
CA MET A 810 20.06 12.57 18.42
C MET A 810 20.01 14.09 18.62
N PRO A 811 19.59 14.87 17.61
CA PRO A 811 19.42 16.32 17.76
C PRO A 811 18.49 16.65 18.94
N GLN A 812 18.87 17.61 19.76
CA GLN A 812 18.09 18.04 20.92
C GLN A 812 17.13 19.16 20.51
N LYS A 813 15.87 18.82 20.26
CA LYS A 813 14.81 19.75 19.81
C LYS A 813 13.60 19.72 20.74
N PRO A 814 13.70 20.28 21.97
CA PRO A 814 12.63 20.25 22.97
C PRO A 814 11.36 20.99 22.50
N GLU A 815 11.49 21.95 21.60
CA GLU A 815 10.38 22.69 20.97
C GLU A 815 9.39 21.81 20.21
N ARG A 816 9.77 20.59 19.85
CA ARG A 816 8.89 19.63 19.17
C ARG A 816 7.94 18.89 20.11
N THR A 817 8.15 18.99 21.42
CA THR A 817 7.40 18.19 22.40
C THR A 817 5.90 18.47 22.35
N ASP A 818 5.50 19.73 22.22
CA ASP A 818 4.08 20.11 22.20
C ASP A 818 3.38 19.58 20.94
N MET A 819 4.03 19.65 19.78
CA MET A 819 3.52 19.07 18.53
C MET A 819 3.34 17.55 18.67
N ILE A 820 4.32 16.85 19.21
CA ILE A 820 4.25 15.39 19.42
C ILE A 820 3.13 15.03 20.39
N ARG A 821 3.00 15.76 21.49
CA ARG A 821 1.93 15.58 22.48
C ARG A 821 0.55 15.72 21.83
N ASN A 822 0.33 16.83 21.12
CA ASN A 822 -0.93 17.10 20.44
C ASN A 822 -1.25 16.03 19.38
N TYR A 823 -0.25 15.63 18.58
CA TYR A 823 -0.43 14.58 17.61
C TYR A 823 -0.84 13.26 18.25
N LEU A 824 -0.15 12.80 19.29
CA LEU A 824 -0.45 11.55 19.96
C LEU A 824 -1.84 11.56 20.61
N ASP A 825 -2.20 12.67 21.27
CA ASP A 825 -3.53 12.83 21.89
C ASP A 825 -4.64 12.80 20.85
N LEU A 826 -4.58 13.63 19.82
CA LEU A 826 -5.64 13.77 18.81
C LEU A 826 -5.69 12.57 17.87
N SER A 827 -4.53 12.08 17.36
CA SER A 827 -4.52 10.93 16.45
C SER A 827 -4.99 9.63 17.10
N SER A 828 -4.98 9.56 18.43
CA SER A 828 -5.53 8.42 19.16
C SER A 828 -7.00 8.17 18.85
N GLN A 829 -7.75 9.21 18.50
CA GLN A 829 -9.17 9.12 18.12
C GLN A 829 -9.36 8.38 16.79
N THR A 830 -8.47 8.59 15.80
CA THR A 830 -8.53 7.94 14.49
C THR A 830 -7.90 6.55 14.47
N LYS A 831 -7.04 6.21 15.43
CA LYS A 831 -6.34 4.92 15.52
C LYS A 831 -7.15 3.81 16.19
N ARG A 832 -8.45 4.02 16.40
CA ARG A 832 -9.31 3.01 17.02
C ARG A 832 -9.61 1.86 16.04
N PRO A 833 -9.70 0.61 16.54
CA PRO A 833 -10.07 -0.51 15.68
C PRO A 833 -11.50 -0.32 15.14
N GLY A 834 -11.74 -0.73 13.91
CA GLY A 834 -13.09 -0.89 13.38
C GLY A 834 -13.81 -2.07 14.03
N PHE A 835 -15.13 -2.12 13.89
CA PHE A 835 -15.95 -3.20 14.49
C PHE A 835 -15.50 -4.61 14.02
N ARG A 836 -14.99 -4.76 12.80
CA ARG A 836 -14.50 -6.06 12.30
C ARG A 836 -13.18 -6.49 12.93
N ASP A 837 -12.36 -5.53 13.37
CA ASP A 837 -11.04 -5.78 13.96
C ASP A 837 -11.06 -5.73 15.49
N LEU A 838 -12.19 -5.40 16.09
CA LEU A 838 -12.30 -5.13 17.53
C LEU A 838 -11.90 -6.32 18.37
N ALA A 839 -12.46 -7.50 18.11
CA ALA A 839 -12.15 -8.72 18.86
C ALA A 839 -10.66 -9.09 18.75
N TYR A 840 -10.07 -8.97 17.57
CA TYR A 840 -8.64 -9.22 17.37
C TYR A 840 -7.76 -8.22 18.13
N SER A 841 -8.11 -6.94 18.09
CA SER A 841 -7.36 -5.88 18.75
C SER A 841 -7.36 -6.06 20.28
N VAL A 842 -8.52 -6.37 20.86
CA VAL A 842 -8.64 -6.61 22.30
C VAL A 842 -7.81 -7.82 22.74
N GLU A 843 -7.84 -8.93 21.99
CA GLU A 843 -7.00 -10.10 22.32
C GLU A 843 -5.49 -9.75 22.24
N ASN A 844 -5.07 -8.97 21.25
CA ASN A 844 -3.69 -8.50 21.16
C ASN A 844 -3.31 -7.57 22.34
N TRP A 845 -4.21 -6.67 22.75
CA TRP A 845 -3.96 -5.81 23.92
C TRP A 845 -3.81 -6.63 25.19
N LYS A 846 -4.60 -7.69 25.37
CA LYS A 846 -4.45 -8.61 26.51
C LYS A 846 -3.09 -9.33 26.49
N LEU A 847 -2.62 -9.77 25.31
CA LEU A 847 -1.29 -10.36 25.15
C LEU A 847 -0.16 -9.36 25.50
N LEU A 848 -0.34 -8.09 25.20
CA LEU A 848 0.57 -7.01 25.57
C LEU A 848 0.45 -6.57 27.04
N GLY A 849 -0.45 -7.19 27.83
CA GLY A 849 -0.59 -6.96 29.26
C GLY A 849 -1.62 -5.90 29.66
N TYR A 850 -2.40 -5.36 28.69
CA TYR A 850 -3.49 -4.42 29.00
C TYR A 850 -4.71 -5.14 29.56
N LYS A 851 -5.32 -4.57 30.58
CA LYS A 851 -6.55 -5.08 31.22
C LYS A 851 -7.82 -4.33 30.80
N GLU A 852 -7.64 -3.20 30.17
CA GLU A 852 -8.66 -2.29 29.66
C GLU A 852 -8.16 -1.60 28.39
N ASP A 853 -8.97 -0.77 27.76
CA ASP A 853 -8.59 -0.02 26.58
C ASP A 853 -7.27 0.75 26.82
N PRO A 854 -6.20 0.46 26.07
CA PRO A 854 -4.90 1.13 26.24
C PRO A 854 -4.99 2.66 26.21
N MET A 855 -6.02 3.23 25.57
CA MET A 855 -6.18 4.68 25.46
C MET A 855 -6.49 5.35 26.79
N ILE A 856 -7.09 4.63 27.76
CA ILE A 856 -7.39 5.19 29.09
C ILE A 856 -6.09 5.68 29.75
N THR A 857 -5.07 4.83 29.77
CA THR A 857 -3.76 5.17 30.38
C THR A 857 -2.85 5.98 29.47
N LYS A 858 -2.91 5.75 28.14
CA LYS A 858 -2.07 6.46 27.18
C LYS A 858 -2.43 7.94 27.07
N LEU A 859 -3.73 8.31 27.04
CA LEU A 859 -4.15 9.70 26.97
C LEU A 859 -3.67 10.52 28.18
N GLU A 860 -3.68 9.94 29.38
CA GLU A 860 -3.08 10.59 30.55
C GLU A 860 -1.57 10.74 30.38
N GLY A 861 -0.90 9.71 29.88
CA GLY A 861 0.53 9.73 29.60
C GLY A 861 0.92 10.78 28.56
N TYR A 862 0.13 10.96 27.49
CA TYR A 862 0.38 11.98 26.48
C TYR A 862 0.26 13.40 27.07
N LYS A 863 -0.77 13.67 27.86
CA LYS A 863 -0.92 14.98 28.55
C LYS A 863 0.27 15.35 29.42
N ASN A 864 0.90 14.34 30.03
CA ASN A 864 2.07 14.52 30.90
C ASN A 864 3.41 14.40 30.15
N LEU A 865 3.40 14.23 28.80
CA LEU A 865 4.62 14.08 28.01
C LEU A 865 5.49 15.33 28.07
N THR A 866 6.76 15.14 28.39
CA THR A 866 7.78 16.21 28.43
C THR A 866 8.96 15.85 27.54
N TRP A 867 9.81 16.81 27.25
CA TRP A 867 11.08 16.56 26.56
C TRP A 867 11.94 15.54 27.28
N GLU A 868 11.95 15.58 28.59
CA GLU A 868 12.71 14.63 29.42
C GLU A 868 12.27 13.19 29.17
N THR A 869 11.00 12.94 28.94
CA THR A 869 10.47 11.61 28.61
C THR A 869 11.14 11.05 27.34
N ILE A 870 11.16 11.84 26.27
CA ILE A 870 11.76 11.48 24.99
C ILE A 870 13.28 11.31 25.11
N ASN A 871 13.94 12.28 25.78
CA ASN A 871 15.38 12.27 25.92
C ASN A 871 15.88 11.14 26.85
N ASN A 872 15.18 10.83 27.94
CA ASN A 872 15.50 9.70 28.80
C ASN A 872 15.33 8.36 28.06
N PHE A 873 14.28 8.21 27.26
CA PHE A 873 14.13 7.03 26.40
C PHE A 873 15.32 6.90 25.44
N TYR A 874 15.73 7.99 24.77
CA TYR A 874 16.92 8.00 23.91
C TYR A 874 18.18 7.55 24.64
N ILE A 875 18.46 8.12 25.81
CA ILE A 875 19.67 7.81 26.57
C ILE A 875 19.69 6.34 27.02
N ASN A 876 18.58 5.81 27.50
CA ASN A 876 18.51 4.46 28.08
C ASN A 876 18.31 3.35 27.05
N GLU A 877 17.64 3.63 25.94
CA GLU A 877 17.17 2.60 25.00
C GLU A 877 17.84 2.65 23.63
N VAL A 878 18.52 3.74 23.26
CA VAL A 878 19.01 3.96 21.90
C VAL A 878 20.50 4.22 21.82
N LYS A 879 20.99 5.20 22.61
CA LYS A 879 22.29 5.85 22.43
C LYS A 879 23.45 4.87 22.29
N ASP A 880 23.55 3.89 23.17
CA ASP A 880 24.71 2.99 23.29
C ASP A 880 24.42 1.54 22.80
N LYS A 881 23.24 1.30 22.18
CA LYS A 881 22.90 -0.05 21.69
C LYS A 881 23.74 -0.42 20.48
N PRO A 882 24.30 -1.64 20.39
CA PRO A 882 24.99 -2.12 19.20
C PRO A 882 24.07 -2.11 17.97
N MET A 883 24.48 -1.46 16.87
CA MET A 883 23.67 -1.38 15.65
C MET A 883 24.12 -2.40 14.62
N VAL A 884 23.14 -3.04 13.99
CA VAL A 884 23.34 -3.96 12.88
C VAL A 884 22.90 -3.26 11.59
N TYR A 885 23.83 -3.16 10.67
CA TYR A 885 23.63 -2.59 9.35
C TYR A 885 23.54 -3.71 8.32
N MET A 886 22.52 -3.72 7.52
CA MET A 886 22.29 -4.74 6.50
C MET A 886 22.12 -4.05 5.15
N ILE A 887 23.09 -4.22 4.26
CA ILE A 887 23.25 -3.41 3.06
C ILE A 887 23.29 -4.30 1.82
N VAL A 888 22.41 -4.01 0.87
CA VAL A 888 22.45 -4.56 -0.49
C VAL A 888 22.73 -3.43 -1.47
N GLY A 889 23.81 -3.50 -2.22
CA GLY A 889 24.19 -2.46 -3.17
C GLY A 889 25.32 -2.88 -4.09
N ASP A 890 25.69 -2.00 -5.03
CA ASP A 890 26.82 -2.27 -5.94
C ASP A 890 28.15 -1.93 -5.26
N LYS A 891 28.94 -2.96 -4.92
CA LYS A 891 30.25 -2.83 -4.26
C LYS A 891 31.22 -1.88 -5.00
N LYS A 892 31.06 -1.70 -6.31
CA LYS A 892 31.92 -0.79 -7.08
C LYS A 892 31.66 0.69 -6.80
N GLN A 893 30.50 1.00 -6.22
CA GLN A 893 30.06 2.35 -5.88
C GLN A 893 30.27 2.69 -4.39
N ILE A 894 30.69 1.72 -3.57
CA ILE A 894 30.80 1.85 -2.12
C ILE A 894 32.26 1.66 -1.69
N ASP A 895 32.82 2.62 -0.97
CA ASP A 895 34.13 2.45 -0.35
C ASP A 895 34.04 1.49 0.85
N MET A 896 34.50 0.28 0.67
CA MET A 896 34.45 -0.77 1.69
C MET A 896 35.35 -0.49 2.91
N LYS A 897 36.36 0.38 2.79
CA LYS A 897 37.22 0.79 3.93
C LYS A 897 36.46 1.79 4.82
N GLU A 898 35.80 2.75 4.20
CA GLU A 898 34.95 3.68 4.92
C GLU A 898 33.76 2.94 5.57
N LEU A 899 33.14 1.98 4.87
CA LEU A 899 32.09 1.15 5.42
C LEU A 899 32.52 0.40 6.70
N ALA A 900 33.79 -0.06 6.75
CA ALA A 900 34.32 -0.77 7.91
C ALA A 900 34.47 0.10 9.17
N LYS A 901 34.34 1.42 9.07
CA LYS A 901 34.34 2.30 10.24
C LYS A 901 33.05 2.19 11.08
N TYR A 902 31.96 1.70 10.49
CA TYR A 902 30.68 1.52 11.17
C TYR A 902 30.57 0.24 11.98
N GLY A 903 31.48 -0.73 11.77
CA GLY A 903 31.50 -1.98 12.48
C GLY A 903 32.18 -3.11 11.71
N LYS A 904 32.11 -4.30 12.26
CA LYS A 904 32.67 -5.50 11.63
C LYS A 904 31.94 -5.85 10.34
N VAL A 905 32.63 -5.73 9.21
CA VAL A 905 32.03 -6.05 7.90
C VAL A 905 32.03 -7.55 7.65
N VAL A 906 30.83 -8.07 7.36
CA VAL A 906 30.59 -9.48 6.98
C VAL A 906 29.99 -9.49 5.57
N GLU A 907 30.81 -9.77 4.56
CA GLU A 907 30.33 -9.94 3.19
C GLU A 907 29.60 -11.28 3.04
N ILE A 908 28.35 -11.26 2.62
CA ILE A 908 27.52 -12.44 2.40
C ILE A 908 27.29 -12.62 0.91
N LYS A 909 27.58 -13.83 0.40
CA LYS A 909 27.19 -14.17 -0.96
C LYS A 909 25.66 -14.34 -1.01
N GLU A 910 24.97 -13.68 -1.93
CA GLU A 910 23.52 -13.70 -2.09
C GLU A 910 22.90 -15.12 -1.96
N LYS A 911 23.55 -16.12 -2.60
CA LYS A 911 23.11 -17.52 -2.52
C LYS A 911 23.09 -18.13 -1.10
N LYS A 912 23.76 -17.50 -0.11
CA LYS A 912 23.74 -17.97 1.29
C LYS A 912 22.51 -17.49 2.04
N LEU A 913 21.78 -16.52 1.52
CA LEU A 913 20.54 -16.01 2.12
C LEU A 913 19.36 -16.95 1.91
N TYR A 914 19.50 -17.91 1.01
CA TYR A 914 18.39 -18.77 0.59
C TYR A 914 18.76 -20.25 0.74
N ASN A 915 17.76 -21.07 1.03
CA ASN A 915 17.91 -22.52 0.96
C ASN A 915 18.20 -22.95 -0.50
N LYS A 916 18.97 -24.04 -0.66
CA LYS A 916 19.44 -24.56 -1.97
C LYS A 916 18.35 -25.29 -2.75
#